data_a7a68122d90f7e287690480f3c6e55a0
#
_entry.id   a7a68122d90f7e287690480f3c6e55a0
#
_cell.length_a   1.000
_cell.length_b   1.000
_cell.length_c   1.000
_cell.angle_alpha   90.00
_cell.angle_beta   90.00
_cell.angle_gamma   90.00
#
_symmetry.space_group_name_H-M   'P 1'
#
loop_
_entity.id
_entity.type
_entity.pdbx_description
1 polymer ?
#
loop_
_entity_poly.entity_id
_entity_poly.type
_entity_poly.pdbx_seq_one_letter_code
_entity_poly.pdbx_strand_id
1 'polypeptide(L)'
;MELRLLGPIEVWCDGRQLALGGRKPRALLAALLLDAGRAVTVERLMEAIWRDDPPQTARGVLHTYVASLRRAFESAGRPGIILSHQVGYTAEIPPDALDKNVFERLVSQGRRAAREGSHREAGEAFRAALALWRGPALGGLGDTYLSAEAARLETVRLAVLEERIAADLATGGGEGLIDELAELVAAHPVRERLCRDLMVVLYRAGRQADALAVYQQGRLALIDELGIEPGPELRQAHEAILRSDTALLAGAATAVLPRQLPSSLPDFTAREDELAALCDRLTRPNSTPVCVIFGPGGVGKSALALRAAHEVARFYPDGQLHVELRGTSEAPATPMEVLGRLLRELEPGVSPPGTMEERAARYRTLLAGRRELVVLEDAATESQVRPLLPGAPGCGVIVTSRNRLTGLAGVTVLELGLLPDQDALHLLGQITGAERIAADPDAAQWVVRQCSGLPLALRIAGSRLVSRRQWSVARLADRLADEQRRLDELAVGDQEVRATIALSYNLLSSEARTALRRLGLLGLPYIPVWVAAAAAETGLDEAERVLEHLVDASLATVVEDRYRLHDLIRLFARERAYEEEPAPERTAVVRRVLGGWLWLIERLGEAVPNGVPVHRTSPDLARPLDPQVLHGALADPHAWLRGEEETLIVAVELAAAMDLDDIAVELAATLCSAALEGSRYVFDNPFAAWHRTHEAALAVARRMDNTLGEAILLAGLGRLYYERDHFAESRDYLSQALSLFRAAQDTRGEAATLAALGASCREQGYLPEALHFLERASRLWSDLADPEALAHVRRLAGSVHLERGDYPAAWSELTSALSLYQDVGSRRGEGLTLRTMSLYHRARGELAESQELCERALEIFRELGDRLMEAYGLSALAKTQVRLRQFDAAGRALAEVLTVTRMLNDRWGEAWTLRTLGELDLAEGRLYQAKSRLEESMALWGTLRAALSRARTLRDLAQVYEALGDDAAAATARAEALETFRLHEAREYHELGGQ
;
A
#
# COMPACT_ATOMS: atom_id res chain seq x y z
N MET A 1 -70.16 12.88 5.11
CA MET A 1 -71.15 12.11 5.80
C MET A 1 -70.48 11.12 6.75
N GLU A 2 -70.91 11.09 8.01
CA GLU A 2 -70.42 10.14 9.03
C GLU A 2 -71.63 9.36 9.60
N LEU A 3 -71.45 8.06 9.60
CA LEU A 3 -72.43 7.11 10.12
C LEU A 3 -71.80 6.45 11.36
N ARG A 4 -72.43 6.60 12.49
CA ARG A 4 -71.82 6.28 13.78
C ARG A 4 -72.53 5.17 14.47
N LEU A 5 -71.91 4.06 14.75
CA LEU A 5 -72.45 2.86 15.44
C LEU A 5 -71.64 2.53 16.74
N LEU A 6 -70.47 3.08 16.90
CA LEU A 6 -69.61 2.84 18.08
C LEU A 6 -69.95 3.82 19.21
N GLY A 7 -71.17 3.68 19.70
CA GLY A 7 -71.81 4.56 20.66
C GLY A 7 -73.31 4.83 20.27
N PRO A 8 -73.89 5.95 20.64
CA PRO A 8 -75.25 6.36 20.17
C PRO A 8 -75.30 6.34 18.64
N ILE A 9 -76.35 5.75 18.09
CA ILE A 9 -76.53 5.67 16.63
C ILE A 9 -76.84 7.05 16.10
N GLU A 10 -75.94 7.59 15.32
CA GLU A 10 -76.07 8.94 14.79
C GLU A 10 -75.67 8.96 13.31
N VAL A 11 -76.25 9.91 12.60
CA VAL A 11 -75.78 10.25 11.23
C VAL A 11 -75.50 11.75 11.19
N TRP A 12 -74.33 12.08 10.69
CA TRP A 12 -73.89 13.45 10.51
C TRP A 12 -73.64 13.73 9.04
N CYS A 13 -74.18 14.77 8.51
CA CYS A 13 -73.97 15.25 7.15
C CYS A 13 -73.54 16.71 7.21
N ASP A 14 -72.38 17.02 6.63
CA ASP A 14 -71.80 18.38 6.53
C ASP A 14 -71.89 19.16 7.88
N GLY A 15 -71.47 18.47 8.97
CA GLY A 15 -71.45 19.03 10.34
C GLY A 15 -72.78 19.13 11.07
N ARG A 16 -73.88 18.65 10.48
CA ARG A 16 -75.18 18.64 11.10
C ARG A 16 -75.68 17.22 11.37
N GLN A 17 -76.23 16.99 12.55
CA GLN A 17 -76.82 15.71 12.94
C GLN A 17 -78.21 15.56 12.32
N LEU A 18 -78.44 14.41 11.67
CA LEU A 18 -79.76 14.08 11.12
C LEU A 18 -80.67 13.56 12.17
N ALA A 19 -81.98 14.00 12.11
CA ALA A 19 -83.04 13.50 12.97
C ALA A 19 -83.46 12.10 12.50
N LEU A 20 -83.03 11.04 13.15
CA LEU A 20 -83.31 9.64 12.79
C LEU A 20 -84.62 9.11 13.37
N GLY A 21 -85.29 9.87 14.18
CA GLY A 21 -86.50 9.42 14.90
C GLY A 21 -86.18 8.68 16.20
N GLY A 22 -87.15 7.91 16.68
CA GLY A 22 -87.09 7.18 17.95
C GLY A 22 -86.22 5.93 17.87
N ARG A 23 -86.35 5.07 18.92
CA ARG A 23 -85.44 3.87 19.06
C ARG A 23 -85.54 2.87 17.89
N LYS A 24 -86.80 2.63 17.38
CA LYS A 24 -87.08 1.64 16.32
C LYS A 24 -86.49 2.04 14.95
N PRO A 25 -86.63 3.24 14.42
CA PRO A 25 -85.95 3.67 13.20
C PRO A 25 -84.41 3.62 13.32
N ARG A 26 -83.87 3.90 14.51
CA ARG A 26 -82.38 3.77 14.73
C ARG A 26 -81.91 2.30 14.71
N ALA A 27 -82.69 1.37 15.31
CA ALA A 27 -82.41 -0.05 15.24
C ALA A 27 -82.50 -0.58 13.81
N LEU A 28 -83.47 -0.11 13.00
CA LEU A 28 -83.54 -0.42 11.58
C LEU A 28 -82.27 0.06 10.81
N LEU A 29 -81.84 1.30 11.05
CA LEU A 29 -80.73 1.87 10.42
C LEU A 29 -79.41 1.11 10.82
N ALA A 30 -79.25 0.77 12.10
CA ALA A 30 -78.18 0.00 12.59
C ALA A 30 -78.06 -1.38 11.91
N ALA A 31 -79.18 -2.09 11.77
CA ALA A 31 -79.24 -3.39 11.10
C ALA A 31 -78.82 -3.29 9.62
N LEU A 32 -79.20 -2.23 8.92
CA LEU A 32 -78.82 -1.99 7.53
C LEU A 32 -77.34 -1.61 7.41
N LEU A 33 -76.84 -0.81 8.36
CA LEU A 33 -75.46 -0.36 8.35
C LEU A 33 -74.43 -1.48 8.75
N LEU A 34 -74.84 -2.40 9.63
CA LEU A 34 -74.02 -3.55 10.01
C LEU A 34 -73.73 -4.49 8.84
N ASP A 35 -74.71 -4.61 7.93
CA ASP A 35 -74.62 -5.40 6.70
C ASP A 35 -74.52 -4.48 5.45
N ALA A 36 -73.93 -3.33 5.55
CA ALA A 36 -73.81 -2.36 4.46
C ALA A 36 -73.26 -3.02 3.16
N GLY A 37 -73.85 -2.67 2.03
CA GLY A 37 -73.55 -3.28 0.72
C GLY A 37 -74.19 -4.65 0.48
N ARG A 38 -74.92 -5.21 1.44
CA ARG A 38 -75.66 -6.47 1.30
C ARG A 38 -77.13 -6.24 1.52
N ALA A 39 -77.97 -7.05 0.83
CA ALA A 39 -79.40 -7.00 0.99
C ALA A 39 -79.84 -7.67 2.32
N VAL A 40 -80.44 -6.94 3.22
CA VAL A 40 -81.00 -7.43 4.46
C VAL A 40 -82.53 -7.69 4.26
N THR A 41 -82.93 -8.92 4.57
CA THR A 41 -84.35 -9.38 4.34
C THR A 41 -85.34 -8.62 5.24
N VAL A 42 -86.60 -8.47 4.81
CA VAL A 42 -87.67 -7.83 5.58
C VAL A 42 -87.86 -8.52 6.93
N GLU A 43 -87.81 -9.86 6.95
CA GLU A 43 -87.96 -10.67 8.18
C GLU A 43 -86.87 -10.34 9.19
N ARG A 44 -85.54 -10.26 8.72
CA ARG A 44 -84.41 -9.91 9.59
C ARG A 44 -84.48 -8.46 10.11
N LEU A 45 -84.95 -7.54 9.31
CA LEU A 45 -85.24 -6.18 9.74
C LEU A 45 -86.41 -6.05 10.76
N MET A 46 -87.41 -6.86 10.60
CA MET A 46 -88.53 -6.93 11.57
C MET A 46 -88.01 -7.53 12.89
N GLU A 47 -87.24 -8.58 12.88
CA GLU A 47 -86.61 -9.17 14.06
C GLU A 47 -85.68 -8.15 14.78
N ALA A 48 -84.88 -7.36 14.04
CA ALA A 48 -84.03 -6.31 14.61
C ALA A 48 -84.81 -5.21 15.33
N ILE A 49 -86.06 -4.98 14.96
CA ILE A 49 -86.94 -3.90 15.52
C ILE A 49 -87.85 -4.45 16.62
N TRP A 50 -88.51 -5.62 16.48
CA TRP A 50 -89.51 -6.16 17.36
C TRP A 50 -89.10 -7.49 18.04
N ARG A 51 -88.01 -8.11 17.70
CA ARG A 51 -87.64 -9.41 18.20
C ARG A 51 -88.65 -10.49 17.82
N ASP A 52 -89.14 -11.23 18.80
CA ASP A 52 -90.05 -12.33 18.65
C ASP A 52 -91.53 -11.91 18.66
N ASP A 53 -91.86 -10.61 18.88
CA ASP A 53 -93.25 -10.09 19.00
C ASP A 53 -93.54 -8.93 18.00
N PRO A 54 -93.52 -9.16 16.68
CA PRO A 54 -93.88 -8.17 15.69
C PRO A 54 -95.39 -7.96 15.63
N PRO A 55 -95.89 -6.71 15.63
CA PRO A 55 -97.28 -6.41 15.46
C PRO A 55 -97.80 -6.87 14.11
N GLN A 56 -99.13 -7.17 14.00
CA GLN A 56 -99.70 -7.63 12.71
C GLN A 56 -99.46 -6.65 11.54
N THR A 57 -99.27 -5.37 11.84
CA THR A 57 -98.93 -4.30 10.87
C THR A 57 -97.40 -4.08 10.68
N ALA A 58 -96.51 -4.92 11.23
CA ALA A 58 -95.15 -4.74 11.30
C ALA A 58 -94.50 -4.42 9.94
N ARG A 59 -94.87 -5.14 8.87
CA ARG A 59 -94.36 -4.90 7.51
C ARG A 59 -94.68 -3.51 6.96
N GLY A 60 -95.98 -3.00 7.22
CA GLY A 60 -96.34 -1.66 6.83
C GLY A 60 -95.58 -0.57 7.62
N VAL A 61 -95.40 -0.80 8.92
CA VAL A 61 -94.65 0.09 9.81
C VAL A 61 -93.18 0.11 9.41
N LEU A 62 -92.61 -1.04 9.05
CA LEU A 62 -91.22 -1.07 8.54
C LEU A 62 -91.01 -0.18 7.30
N HIS A 63 -91.94 -0.31 6.31
CA HIS A 63 -91.97 0.57 5.14
C HIS A 63 -92.00 2.03 5.49
N THR A 64 -92.76 2.38 6.52
CA THR A 64 -92.90 3.79 7.03
C THR A 64 -91.54 4.23 7.62
N TYR A 65 -90.88 3.40 8.38
CA TYR A 65 -89.55 3.73 8.92
C TYR A 65 -88.49 3.88 7.82
N VAL A 66 -88.44 2.99 6.82
CA VAL A 66 -87.58 3.14 5.66
C VAL A 66 -87.87 4.45 4.91
N ALA A 67 -89.15 4.78 4.66
CA ALA A 67 -89.55 6.05 4.04
C ALA A 67 -89.10 7.26 4.86
N SER A 68 -89.22 7.18 6.19
CA SER A 68 -88.76 8.23 7.11
C SER A 68 -87.22 8.42 7.04
N LEU A 69 -86.44 7.35 7.09
CA LEU A 69 -85.00 7.40 6.96
C LEU A 69 -84.57 7.93 5.60
N ARG A 70 -85.24 7.50 4.51
CA ARG A 70 -84.95 8.02 3.16
C ARG A 70 -85.18 9.54 3.08
N ARG A 71 -86.32 10.03 3.60
CA ARG A 71 -86.53 11.48 3.64
C ARG A 71 -85.54 12.23 4.48
N ALA A 72 -85.06 11.64 5.57
CA ALA A 72 -83.91 12.24 6.35
C ALA A 72 -82.63 12.35 5.55
N PHE A 73 -82.22 11.32 4.81
CA PHE A 73 -81.08 11.35 3.94
C PHE A 73 -81.29 12.31 2.74
N GLU A 74 -82.41 12.29 2.08
CA GLU A 74 -82.81 13.22 0.99
C GLU A 74 -82.70 14.67 1.43
N SER A 75 -83.24 15.00 2.62
CA SER A 75 -83.19 16.36 3.16
C SER A 75 -81.76 16.86 3.43
N ALA A 76 -80.82 15.96 3.55
CA ALA A 76 -79.37 16.22 3.70
C ALA A 76 -78.64 16.14 2.36
N GLY A 77 -79.34 16.09 1.21
CA GLY A 77 -78.72 16.03 -0.11
C GLY A 77 -78.09 14.69 -0.43
N ARG A 78 -78.42 13.61 0.25
CA ARG A 78 -77.90 12.26 0.10
C ARG A 78 -78.97 11.24 -0.29
N PRO A 79 -79.59 11.36 -1.49
CA PRO A 79 -80.54 10.37 -1.96
C PRO A 79 -79.84 9.05 -2.28
N GLY A 80 -80.59 7.92 -2.18
CA GLY A 80 -80.10 6.62 -2.60
C GLY A 80 -79.21 5.82 -1.60
N ILE A 81 -79.08 6.28 -0.35
CA ILE A 81 -78.36 5.55 0.73
C ILE A 81 -79.08 4.24 1.08
N ILE A 82 -80.49 4.20 1.06
CA ILE A 82 -81.22 2.97 1.33
C ILE A 82 -81.92 2.56 0.03
N LEU A 83 -81.49 1.46 -0.55
CA LEU A 83 -82.08 0.90 -1.77
C LEU A 83 -83.10 -0.21 -1.45
N SER A 84 -84.09 -0.39 -2.31
CA SER A 84 -85.08 -1.50 -2.21
C SER A 84 -84.59 -2.65 -3.12
N HIS A 85 -84.64 -3.88 -2.59
CA HIS A 85 -84.46 -5.13 -3.32
C HIS A 85 -85.69 -6.03 -3.28
N GLN A 86 -85.69 -7.05 -4.11
CA GLN A 86 -86.81 -7.99 -4.13
C GLN A 86 -87.05 -8.67 -2.77
N VAL A 87 -86.06 -8.87 -1.97
CA VAL A 87 -86.06 -9.55 -0.68
C VAL A 87 -85.95 -8.63 0.53
N GLY A 88 -85.72 -7.33 0.34
CA GLY A 88 -85.50 -6.43 1.47
C GLY A 88 -84.89 -5.07 1.12
N TYR A 89 -83.89 -4.59 1.91
CA TYR A 89 -83.32 -3.28 1.76
C TYR A 89 -81.72 -3.40 1.90
N THR A 90 -81.03 -2.54 1.21
CA THR A 90 -79.59 -2.42 1.34
C THR A 90 -79.19 -0.98 1.67
N ALA A 91 -78.20 -0.79 2.55
CA ALA A 91 -77.59 0.51 2.73
C ALA A 91 -76.32 0.55 1.84
N GLU A 92 -76.25 1.46 0.86
CA GLU A 92 -75.07 1.73 0.05
C GLU A 92 -74.40 2.98 0.60
N ILE A 93 -73.19 2.76 1.19
CA ILE A 93 -72.39 3.80 1.83
C ILE A 93 -70.93 3.67 1.47
N PRO A 94 -70.19 4.78 1.38
CA PRO A 94 -68.69 4.69 1.26
C PRO A 94 -68.13 3.95 2.48
N PRO A 95 -67.11 3.03 2.32
CA PRO A 95 -66.58 2.27 3.44
C PRO A 95 -66.05 3.14 4.59
N ASP A 96 -65.46 4.27 4.29
CA ASP A 96 -64.87 5.20 5.27
C ASP A 96 -65.95 6.13 5.91
N ALA A 97 -67.17 6.08 5.49
CA ALA A 97 -68.25 6.84 6.12
C ALA A 97 -68.83 6.18 7.39
N LEU A 98 -68.48 4.90 7.64
CA LEU A 98 -69.01 4.15 8.82
C LEU A 98 -67.85 3.99 9.84
N ASP A 99 -68.05 4.52 11.05
CA ASP A 99 -67.06 4.47 12.13
C ASP A 99 -66.59 3.04 12.48
N LYS A 100 -67.42 2.03 12.40
CA LYS A 100 -67.10 0.62 12.55
C LYS A 100 -65.97 0.19 11.54
N ASN A 101 -66.13 0.56 10.27
CA ASN A 101 -65.14 0.17 9.23
C ASN A 101 -63.81 0.89 9.43
N VAL A 102 -63.86 2.16 9.83
CA VAL A 102 -62.64 2.93 10.16
C VAL A 102 -61.95 2.32 11.37
N PHE A 103 -62.72 1.91 12.40
CA PHE A 103 -62.16 1.20 13.56
C PHE A 103 -61.45 -0.10 13.16
N GLU A 104 -62.11 -0.96 12.38
CA GLU A 104 -61.53 -2.24 11.93
C GLU A 104 -60.28 -2.04 11.10
N ARG A 105 -60.19 -1.01 10.26
CA ARG A 105 -59.01 -0.67 9.48
C ARG A 105 -57.86 -0.20 10.38
N LEU A 106 -58.09 0.69 11.32
CA LEU A 106 -57.12 1.19 12.29
C LEU A 106 -56.60 0.04 13.19
N VAL A 107 -57.45 -0.85 13.64
CA VAL A 107 -57.08 -2.05 14.40
C VAL A 107 -56.17 -2.95 13.56
N SER A 108 -56.49 -3.18 12.30
CA SER A 108 -55.64 -3.99 11.38
C SER A 108 -54.30 -3.34 11.16
N GLN A 109 -54.24 -2.03 11.03
CA GLN A 109 -52.98 -1.26 10.93
C GLN A 109 -52.17 -1.38 12.20
N GLY A 110 -52.76 -1.22 13.37
CA GLY A 110 -52.06 -1.37 14.66
C GLY A 110 -51.51 -2.77 14.87
N ARG A 111 -52.26 -3.82 14.52
CA ARG A 111 -51.80 -5.21 14.59
C ARG A 111 -50.68 -5.53 13.64
N ARG A 112 -50.67 -4.90 12.46
CA ARG A 112 -49.53 -5.02 11.51
C ARG A 112 -48.28 -4.35 12.08
N ALA A 113 -48.39 -3.11 12.53
CA ALA A 113 -47.29 -2.38 13.15
C ALA A 113 -46.70 -3.12 14.38
N ALA A 114 -47.59 -3.71 15.21
CA ALA A 114 -47.15 -4.52 16.36
C ALA A 114 -46.34 -5.75 15.94
N ARG A 115 -46.74 -6.45 14.86
CA ARG A 115 -45.97 -7.60 14.30
C ARG A 115 -44.65 -7.19 13.69
N GLU A 116 -44.54 -5.98 13.17
CA GLU A 116 -43.32 -5.39 12.61
C GLU A 116 -42.40 -4.79 13.71
N GLY A 117 -42.78 -4.89 15.00
CA GLY A 117 -42.04 -4.38 16.13
C GLY A 117 -42.19 -2.86 16.36
N SER A 118 -42.97 -2.16 15.56
CA SER A 118 -43.20 -0.72 15.65
C SER A 118 -44.27 -0.39 16.73
N HIS A 119 -43.95 -0.67 17.99
CA HIS A 119 -44.90 -0.58 19.11
C HIS A 119 -45.48 0.83 19.30
N ARG A 120 -44.73 1.89 19.01
CA ARG A 120 -45.24 3.28 19.06
C ARG A 120 -46.34 3.50 18.04
N GLU A 121 -46.13 3.13 16.78
CA GLU A 121 -47.11 3.26 15.70
C GLU A 121 -48.35 2.38 15.97
N ALA A 122 -48.11 1.19 16.52
CA ALA A 122 -49.22 0.31 16.96
C ALA A 122 -50.05 0.97 18.02
N GLY A 123 -49.48 1.53 19.08
CA GLY A 123 -50.16 2.24 20.14
C GLY A 123 -50.95 3.47 19.64
N GLU A 124 -50.39 4.24 18.70
CA GLU A 124 -51.05 5.38 18.07
C GLU A 124 -52.25 4.93 17.25
N ALA A 125 -52.15 3.87 16.46
CA ALA A 125 -53.25 3.33 15.67
C ALA A 125 -54.35 2.77 16.56
N PHE A 126 -54.04 2.04 17.64
CA PHE A 126 -55.02 1.54 18.59
C PHE A 126 -55.73 2.66 19.37
N ARG A 127 -55.01 3.71 19.79
CA ARG A 127 -55.60 4.90 20.42
C ARG A 127 -56.57 5.61 19.48
N ALA A 128 -56.18 5.79 18.21
CA ALA A 128 -57.03 6.39 17.20
C ALA A 128 -58.31 5.55 16.95
N ALA A 129 -58.17 4.21 16.94
CA ALA A 129 -59.34 3.31 16.84
C ALA A 129 -60.26 3.42 18.05
N LEU A 130 -59.74 3.40 19.27
CA LEU A 130 -60.52 3.50 20.50
C LEU A 130 -61.21 4.87 20.67
N ALA A 131 -60.62 5.94 20.14
CA ALA A 131 -61.20 7.30 20.16
C ALA A 131 -62.47 7.43 19.33
N LEU A 132 -62.77 6.48 18.45
CA LEU A 132 -64.05 6.42 17.71
C LEU A 132 -65.22 6.00 18.58
N TRP A 133 -64.97 5.44 19.77
CA TRP A 133 -66.02 4.98 20.68
C TRP A 133 -66.53 6.13 21.57
N ARG A 134 -67.90 6.32 21.59
CA ARG A 134 -68.55 7.42 22.28
C ARG A 134 -69.59 6.95 23.34
N GLY A 135 -69.49 5.65 23.65
CA GLY A 135 -70.37 5.00 24.61
C GLY A 135 -70.53 3.52 24.26
N PRO A 136 -71.52 2.84 24.88
CA PRO A 136 -71.85 1.44 24.58
C PRO A 136 -72.24 1.24 23.12
N ALA A 137 -71.75 0.15 22.54
CA ALA A 137 -71.95 -0.20 21.13
C ALA A 137 -73.46 -0.13 20.80
N LEU A 138 -73.77 0.38 19.63
CA LEU A 138 -75.11 0.51 19.12
C LEU A 138 -76.08 1.32 20.05
N GLY A 139 -75.53 2.23 20.89
CA GLY A 139 -76.32 3.12 21.76
C GLY A 139 -77.17 2.40 22.83
N GLY A 140 -76.72 1.26 23.28
CA GLY A 140 -77.41 0.51 24.32
C GLY A 140 -78.71 -0.19 23.85
N LEU A 141 -78.83 -0.52 22.56
CA LEU A 141 -79.95 -1.30 22.01
C LEU A 141 -79.91 -2.77 22.48
N GLY A 142 -79.55 -3.02 23.76
CA GLY A 142 -79.35 -4.35 24.34
C GLY A 142 -80.52 -5.27 24.42
N ASP A 143 -81.75 -4.71 24.30
CA ASP A 143 -83.04 -5.47 24.33
C ASP A 143 -83.56 -5.85 22.93
N THR A 144 -82.70 -5.81 21.92
CA THR A 144 -83.01 -6.09 20.53
C THR A 144 -82.21 -7.26 19.98
N TYR A 145 -82.51 -7.72 18.78
CA TYR A 145 -81.72 -8.72 18.03
C TYR A 145 -80.30 -8.26 17.88
N LEU A 146 -80.02 -6.99 17.91
CA LEU A 146 -78.71 -6.37 17.79
C LEU A 146 -77.82 -6.54 19.05
N SER A 147 -78.34 -7.10 20.14
CA SER A 147 -77.60 -7.31 21.41
C SER A 147 -76.39 -8.20 21.25
N ALA A 148 -76.50 -9.24 20.43
CA ALA A 148 -75.37 -10.12 20.16
C ALA A 148 -74.21 -9.41 19.41
N GLU A 149 -74.58 -8.56 18.44
CA GLU A 149 -73.52 -7.79 17.69
C GLU A 149 -72.94 -6.66 18.55
N ALA A 150 -73.83 -6.02 19.42
CA ALA A 150 -73.30 -5.06 20.39
C ALA A 150 -72.27 -5.71 21.35
N ALA A 151 -72.63 -6.89 21.91
CA ALA A 151 -71.63 -7.67 22.75
C ALA A 151 -70.39 -8.10 22.03
N ARG A 152 -70.51 -8.49 20.76
CA ARG A 152 -69.34 -8.79 19.92
C ARG A 152 -68.47 -7.56 19.74
N LEU A 153 -69.02 -6.40 19.44
CA LEU A 153 -68.28 -5.17 19.26
C LEU A 153 -67.57 -4.74 20.57
N GLU A 154 -68.24 -4.87 21.72
CA GLU A 154 -67.61 -4.57 23.03
C GLU A 154 -66.46 -5.54 23.36
N THR A 155 -66.60 -6.83 22.99
CA THR A 155 -65.53 -7.81 23.13
C THR A 155 -64.29 -7.43 22.30
N VAL A 156 -64.51 -6.97 21.06
CA VAL A 156 -63.44 -6.48 20.19
C VAL A 156 -62.83 -5.20 20.76
N ARG A 157 -63.66 -4.26 21.27
CA ARG A 157 -63.10 -3.05 21.91
C ARG A 157 -62.19 -3.37 23.07
N LEU A 158 -62.60 -4.30 23.94
CA LEU A 158 -61.76 -4.70 25.08
C LEU A 158 -60.44 -5.37 24.65
N ALA A 159 -60.48 -6.24 23.62
CA ALA A 159 -59.29 -6.84 23.07
C ALA A 159 -58.32 -5.79 22.49
N VAL A 160 -58.83 -4.78 21.78
CA VAL A 160 -58.00 -3.69 21.25
C VAL A 160 -57.43 -2.82 22.37
N LEU A 161 -58.16 -2.66 23.47
CA LEU A 161 -57.67 -1.95 24.66
C LEU A 161 -56.51 -2.70 25.31
N GLU A 162 -56.60 -4.02 25.44
CA GLU A 162 -55.48 -4.88 25.90
C GLU A 162 -54.28 -4.80 24.97
N GLU A 163 -54.49 -4.79 23.63
CA GLU A 163 -53.42 -4.66 22.63
C GLU A 163 -52.75 -3.26 22.69
N ARG A 164 -53.52 -2.19 22.93
CA ARG A 164 -52.98 -0.85 23.15
C ARG A 164 -52.14 -0.78 24.41
N ILE A 165 -52.62 -1.33 25.52
CA ILE A 165 -51.89 -1.37 26.79
C ILE A 165 -50.57 -2.13 26.60
N ALA A 166 -50.59 -3.26 25.91
CA ALA A 166 -49.38 -4.01 25.61
C ALA A 166 -48.37 -3.20 24.77
N ALA A 167 -48.86 -2.43 23.78
CA ALA A 167 -47.99 -1.55 22.97
C ALA A 167 -47.41 -0.40 23.81
N ASP A 168 -48.23 0.18 24.70
CA ASP A 168 -47.77 1.26 25.59
C ASP A 168 -46.77 0.78 26.63
N LEU A 169 -46.95 -0.44 27.17
CA LEU A 169 -45.96 -1.09 28.06
C LEU A 169 -44.64 -1.42 27.37
N ALA A 170 -44.69 -1.80 26.09
CA ALA A 170 -43.52 -2.06 25.28
C ALA A 170 -42.69 -0.79 24.95
N THR A 171 -43.35 0.39 24.99
CA THR A 171 -42.67 1.69 24.74
C THR A 171 -42.26 2.41 26.04
N GLY A 172 -42.34 1.76 27.19
CA GLY A 172 -41.88 2.30 28.47
C GLY A 172 -42.91 3.11 29.24
N GLY A 173 -44.18 3.19 28.81
CA GLY A 173 -45.24 3.86 29.50
C GLY A 173 -45.78 3.03 30.67
N GLY A 174 -45.18 3.13 31.85
CA GLY A 174 -45.53 2.29 33.00
C GLY A 174 -46.44 2.96 34.03
N GLU A 175 -45.96 3.98 34.71
CA GLU A 175 -46.67 4.57 35.89
C GLU A 175 -47.99 5.23 35.50
N GLY A 176 -48.11 5.84 34.33
CA GLY A 176 -49.35 6.47 33.87
C GLY A 176 -50.50 5.51 33.54
N LEU A 177 -50.24 4.19 33.49
CA LEU A 177 -51.26 3.16 33.21
C LEU A 177 -51.80 2.48 34.46
N ILE A 178 -51.27 2.75 35.67
CA ILE A 178 -51.66 2.06 36.89
C ILE A 178 -53.15 2.27 37.19
N ASP A 179 -53.61 3.50 37.17
CA ASP A 179 -54.99 3.83 37.50
C ASP A 179 -55.98 3.26 36.45
N GLU A 180 -55.66 3.39 35.17
CA GLU A 180 -56.47 2.82 34.08
C GLU A 180 -56.56 1.29 34.19
N LEU A 181 -55.43 0.63 34.40
CA LEU A 181 -55.37 -0.81 34.57
C LEU A 181 -56.11 -1.27 35.83
N ALA A 182 -56.05 -0.53 36.93
CA ALA A 182 -56.77 -0.83 38.15
C ALA A 182 -58.29 -0.76 37.95
N GLU A 183 -58.77 0.26 37.23
CA GLU A 183 -60.22 0.38 36.89
C GLU A 183 -60.68 -0.77 35.97
N LEU A 184 -59.85 -1.12 34.97
CA LEU A 184 -60.12 -2.21 34.04
C LEU A 184 -60.17 -3.58 34.73
N VAL A 185 -59.23 -3.83 35.62
CA VAL A 185 -59.18 -5.08 36.41
C VAL A 185 -60.37 -5.17 37.37
N ALA A 186 -60.73 -4.06 37.98
CA ALA A 186 -61.93 -4.02 38.80
C ALA A 186 -63.23 -4.29 38.02
N ALA A 187 -63.31 -3.80 36.77
CA ALA A 187 -64.50 -4.04 35.89
C ALA A 187 -64.45 -5.44 35.20
N HIS A 188 -63.20 -6.02 35.03
CA HIS A 188 -63.07 -7.29 34.33
C HIS A 188 -62.10 -8.22 35.08
N PRO A 189 -62.40 -8.70 36.32
CA PRO A 189 -61.44 -9.38 37.19
C PRO A 189 -60.98 -10.77 36.69
N VAL A 190 -61.77 -11.40 35.81
CA VAL A 190 -61.44 -12.69 35.18
C VAL A 190 -60.50 -12.56 33.93
N ARG A 191 -60.14 -11.33 33.56
CA ARG A 191 -59.21 -11.08 32.44
C ARG A 191 -57.74 -11.15 32.90
N GLU A 192 -57.16 -12.36 32.81
CA GLU A 192 -55.85 -12.65 33.29
C GLU A 192 -54.74 -11.74 32.73
N ARG A 193 -54.90 -11.35 31.47
CA ARG A 193 -53.92 -10.46 30.81
C ARG A 193 -53.85 -9.06 31.44
N LEU A 194 -55.04 -8.48 31.78
CA LEU A 194 -55.11 -7.19 32.47
C LEU A 194 -54.54 -7.30 33.90
N CYS A 195 -54.83 -8.38 34.61
CA CYS A 195 -54.27 -8.64 35.95
C CYS A 195 -52.74 -8.76 35.87
N ARG A 196 -52.21 -9.53 34.92
CA ARG A 196 -50.77 -9.67 34.68
C ARG A 196 -50.13 -8.32 34.40
N ASP A 197 -50.69 -7.54 33.49
CA ASP A 197 -50.11 -6.27 33.08
C ASP A 197 -50.12 -5.26 34.25
N LEU A 198 -51.20 -5.22 35.07
CA LEU A 198 -51.23 -4.43 36.30
C LEU A 198 -50.17 -4.89 37.31
N MET A 199 -49.99 -6.21 37.53
CA MET A 199 -49.00 -6.74 38.42
C MET A 199 -47.58 -6.32 37.99
N VAL A 200 -47.28 -6.39 36.70
CA VAL A 200 -45.99 -6.00 36.16
C VAL A 200 -45.72 -4.51 36.36
N VAL A 201 -46.69 -3.65 36.08
CA VAL A 201 -46.53 -2.20 36.24
C VAL A 201 -46.39 -1.81 37.69
N LEU A 202 -47.19 -2.36 38.61
CA LEU A 202 -47.07 -2.14 40.05
C LEU A 202 -45.73 -2.57 40.59
N TYR A 203 -45.23 -3.74 40.13
CA TYR A 203 -43.89 -4.22 40.52
C TYR A 203 -42.79 -3.31 40.02
N ARG A 204 -42.86 -2.80 38.78
CA ARG A 204 -41.91 -1.80 38.23
C ARG A 204 -41.96 -0.47 39.00
N ALA A 205 -43.11 -0.10 39.51
CA ALA A 205 -43.29 1.08 40.35
C ALA A 205 -42.83 0.86 41.83
N GLY A 206 -42.21 -0.28 42.13
CA GLY A 206 -41.75 -0.62 43.45
C GLY A 206 -42.89 -1.07 44.42
N ARG A 207 -44.13 -1.25 43.92
CA ARG A 207 -45.35 -1.61 44.69
C ARG A 207 -45.59 -3.13 44.69
N GLN A 208 -44.58 -3.91 45.17
CA GLN A 208 -44.62 -5.37 45.12
C GLN A 208 -45.81 -5.97 45.89
N ALA A 209 -46.16 -5.40 47.06
CA ALA A 209 -47.27 -5.89 47.85
C ALA A 209 -48.61 -5.73 47.13
N ASP A 210 -48.79 -4.60 46.42
CA ASP A 210 -50.00 -4.35 45.64
C ASP A 210 -50.10 -5.27 44.40
N ALA A 211 -48.96 -5.52 43.76
CA ALA A 211 -48.90 -6.47 42.64
C ALA A 211 -49.30 -7.90 43.08
N LEU A 212 -48.85 -8.37 44.25
CA LEU A 212 -49.23 -9.68 44.79
C LEU A 212 -50.70 -9.71 45.20
N ALA A 213 -51.26 -8.59 45.69
CA ALA A 213 -52.66 -8.47 46.03
C ALA A 213 -53.57 -8.60 44.77
N VAL A 214 -53.14 -8.00 43.63
CA VAL A 214 -53.84 -8.15 42.34
C VAL A 214 -53.92 -9.62 41.91
N TYR A 215 -52.86 -10.38 42.06
CA TYR A 215 -52.84 -11.81 41.76
C TYR A 215 -53.88 -12.58 42.61
N GLN A 216 -53.93 -12.31 43.94
CA GLN A 216 -54.88 -12.98 44.83
C GLN A 216 -56.33 -12.65 44.50
N GLN A 217 -56.61 -11.40 44.21
CA GLN A 217 -57.94 -10.93 43.77
C GLN A 217 -58.38 -11.60 42.48
N GLY A 218 -57.49 -11.61 41.45
CA GLY A 218 -57.77 -12.23 40.16
C GLY A 218 -57.95 -13.73 40.28
N ARG A 219 -57.13 -14.38 41.09
CA ARG A 219 -57.27 -15.84 41.38
C ARG A 219 -58.60 -16.15 42.00
N LEU A 220 -59.06 -15.39 43.04
CA LEU A 220 -60.36 -15.58 43.66
C LEU A 220 -61.51 -15.39 42.68
N ALA A 221 -61.45 -14.33 41.85
CA ALA A 221 -62.48 -14.09 40.85
C ALA A 221 -62.52 -15.21 39.80
N LEU A 222 -61.44 -15.76 39.33
CA LEU A 222 -61.34 -16.87 38.38
C LEU A 222 -61.95 -18.16 38.99
N ILE A 223 -61.72 -18.42 40.27
CA ILE A 223 -62.31 -19.56 40.96
C ILE A 223 -63.84 -19.37 41.18
N ASP A 224 -64.21 -18.17 41.63
CA ASP A 224 -65.59 -17.90 41.95
C ASP A 224 -66.54 -17.82 40.75
N GLU A 225 -66.07 -17.20 39.65
CA GLU A 225 -66.87 -17.00 38.45
C GLU A 225 -66.72 -18.13 37.42
N LEU A 226 -65.53 -18.73 37.28
CA LEU A 226 -65.23 -19.69 36.21
C LEU A 226 -64.86 -21.09 36.74
N GLY A 227 -64.61 -21.25 38.04
CA GLY A 227 -64.15 -22.53 38.63
C GLY A 227 -62.80 -23.02 38.25
N ILE A 228 -61.88 -22.11 37.79
CA ILE A 228 -60.56 -22.45 37.29
C ILE A 228 -59.47 -21.72 38.06
N GLU A 229 -58.29 -22.36 38.15
CA GLU A 229 -57.09 -21.69 38.64
C GLU A 229 -56.46 -20.80 37.55
N PRO A 230 -55.68 -19.76 37.93
CA PRO A 230 -55.00 -18.89 36.98
C PRO A 230 -54.17 -19.64 35.95
N GLY A 231 -54.11 -19.13 34.71
CA GLY A 231 -53.33 -19.65 33.60
C GLY A 231 -51.84 -19.47 33.79
N PRO A 232 -51.03 -20.07 32.89
CA PRO A 232 -49.59 -20.13 33.05
C PRO A 232 -48.93 -18.75 33.04
N GLU A 233 -49.39 -17.79 32.22
CA GLU A 233 -48.82 -16.45 32.12
C GLU A 233 -48.96 -15.65 33.41
N LEU A 234 -50.14 -15.70 34.04
CA LEU A 234 -50.41 -14.98 35.27
C LEU A 234 -49.63 -15.60 36.44
N ARG A 235 -49.54 -16.93 36.49
CA ARG A 235 -48.70 -17.65 37.48
C ARG A 235 -47.22 -17.35 37.33
N GLN A 236 -46.71 -17.34 36.13
CA GLN A 236 -45.29 -16.97 35.85
C GLN A 236 -44.99 -15.56 36.33
N ALA A 237 -45.85 -14.60 36.06
CA ALA A 237 -45.68 -13.23 36.56
C ALA A 237 -45.65 -13.18 38.08
N HIS A 238 -46.52 -13.93 38.76
CA HIS A 238 -46.56 -14.03 40.21
C HIS A 238 -45.27 -14.64 40.78
N GLU A 239 -44.78 -15.77 40.22
CA GLU A 239 -43.54 -16.42 40.63
C GLU A 239 -42.33 -15.53 40.42
N ALA A 240 -42.24 -14.82 39.31
CA ALA A 240 -41.17 -13.91 39.01
C ALA A 240 -41.10 -12.74 39.98
N ILE A 241 -42.29 -12.17 40.36
CA ILE A 241 -42.39 -11.12 41.38
C ILE A 241 -41.94 -11.65 42.77
N LEU A 242 -42.34 -12.87 43.15
CA LEU A 242 -41.92 -13.50 44.41
C LEU A 242 -40.40 -13.76 44.49
N ARG A 243 -39.76 -14.11 43.38
CA ARG A 243 -38.31 -14.32 43.26
C ARG A 243 -37.52 -13.01 43.12
N SER A 244 -38.19 -11.86 43.10
CA SER A 244 -37.57 -10.57 42.86
C SER A 244 -36.79 -10.53 41.53
N ASP A 245 -37.34 -11.14 40.50
CA ASP A 245 -36.70 -11.26 39.21
C ASP A 245 -36.49 -9.88 38.55
N THR A 246 -35.23 -9.50 38.40
CA THR A 246 -34.84 -8.20 37.77
C THR A 246 -35.22 -8.09 36.32
N ALA A 247 -35.48 -9.21 35.63
CA ALA A 247 -35.92 -9.20 34.22
C ALA A 247 -37.31 -8.56 34.07
N LEU A 248 -38.14 -8.61 35.08
CA LEU A 248 -39.46 -7.89 35.09
C LEU A 248 -39.32 -6.38 35.32
N LEU A 249 -38.21 -5.93 35.97
CA LEU A 249 -37.90 -4.51 36.15
C LEU A 249 -37.36 -3.88 34.86
N ALA A 250 -36.62 -4.64 34.07
CA ALA A 250 -36.34 -4.25 32.70
C ALA A 250 -37.68 -4.35 31.96
N GLY A 251 -38.30 -3.19 31.66
CA GLY A 251 -39.32 -3.17 30.60
C GLY A 251 -38.77 -3.96 29.44
N ALA A 252 -39.64 -4.49 28.56
CA ALA A 252 -39.16 -4.88 27.23
C ALA A 252 -38.50 -3.62 26.65
N ALA A 253 -37.22 -3.40 27.04
CA ALA A 253 -36.36 -2.48 26.34
C ALA A 253 -36.49 -2.98 24.89
N THR A 254 -36.95 -2.19 24.00
CA THR A 254 -36.65 -2.31 22.59
C THR A 254 -35.25 -2.90 22.59
N ALA A 255 -35.05 -4.08 22.05
CA ALA A 255 -33.73 -4.65 21.92
C ALA A 255 -32.96 -3.55 21.21
N VAL A 256 -32.13 -2.81 21.95
CA VAL A 256 -31.33 -1.72 21.39
C VAL A 256 -30.37 -2.46 20.50
N LEU A 257 -30.71 -2.46 19.21
CA LEU A 257 -29.85 -3.09 18.22
C LEU A 257 -28.45 -2.49 18.38
N PRO A 258 -27.42 -3.30 18.62
CA PRO A 258 -26.09 -2.77 18.84
C PRO A 258 -25.64 -2.01 17.60
N ARG A 259 -25.46 -0.69 17.72
CA ARG A 259 -24.94 0.20 16.68
C ARG A 259 -23.67 0.85 17.20
N GLN A 260 -22.62 0.05 17.29
CA GLN A 260 -21.39 0.40 18.00
C GLN A 260 -20.27 0.90 17.10
N LEU A 261 -20.51 1.08 15.80
CA LEU A 261 -19.45 1.54 14.89
C LEU A 261 -19.00 2.96 15.25
N PRO A 262 -17.70 3.17 15.48
CA PRO A 262 -17.11 4.50 15.57
C PRO A 262 -17.33 5.31 14.28
N SER A 263 -17.22 6.63 14.36
CA SER A 263 -17.35 7.49 13.20
C SER A 263 -16.26 7.21 12.15
N SER A 264 -16.65 7.15 10.88
CA SER A 264 -15.70 7.07 9.77
C SER A 264 -14.98 8.40 9.60
N LEU A 265 -13.72 8.34 9.12
CA LEU A 265 -12.92 9.54 8.86
C LEU A 265 -13.52 10.32 7.67
N PRO A 266 -13.75 11.64 7.82
CA PRO A 266 -14.36 12.45 6.75
C PRO A 266 -13.44 12.65 5.55
N ASP A 267 -12.13 12.58 5.76
CA ASP A 267 -11.04 12.72 4.78
C ASP A 267 -10.51 11.37 4.31
N PHE A 268 -11.31 10.30 4.42
CA PHE A 268 -10.96 9.00 3.83
C PHE A 268 -10.87 9.13 2.32
N THR A 269 -9.71 8.82 1.77
CA THR A 269 -9.41 8.96 0.35
C THR A 269 -8.49 7.83 -0.10
N ALA A 270 -8.50 7.56 -1.38
CA ALA A 270 -7.87 6.39 -2.00
C ALA A 270 -8.46 5.05 -1.46
N ARG A 271 -8.01 3.93 -1.93
CA ARG A 271 -8.47 2.60 -1.51
C ARG A 271 -9.88 2.22 -2.02
N GLU A 272 -10.31 2.81 -3.15
CA GLU A 272 -11.61 2.51 -3.75
C GLU A 272 -11.72 1.05 -4.14
N ASP A 273 -10.64 0.45 -4.67
CA ASP A 273 -10.61 -0.95 -5.09
C ASP A 273 -10.68 -1.89 -3.88
N GLU A 274 -9.90 -1.62 -2.84
CA GLU A 274 -9.91 -2.40 -1.60
C GLU A 274 -11.25 -2.28 -0.88
N LEU A 275 -11.84 -1.09 -0.85
CA LEU A 275 -13.16 -0.84 -0.28
C LEU A 275 -14.25 -1.59 -1.05
N ALA A 276 -14.23 -1.51 -2.37
CA ALA A 276 -15.18 -2.21 -3.22
C ALA A 276 -15.07 -3.74 -3.06
N ALA A 277 -13.85 -4.28 -3.01
CA ALA A 277 -13.61 -5.71 -2.79
C ALA A 277 -14.14 -6.20 -1.44
N LEU A 278 -13.95 -5.41 -0.38
CA LEU A 278 -14.50 -5.71 0.96
C LEU A 278 -16.02 -5.67 0.96
N CYS A 279 -16.63 -4.62 0.38
CA CYS A 279 -18.09 -4.47 0.30
C CYS A 279 -18.72 -5.60 -0.51
N ASP A 280 -18.17 -5.96 -1.67
CA ASP A 280 -18.63 -7.11 -2.47
C ASP A 280 -18.60 -8.40 -1.67
N ARG A 281 -17.51 -8.64 -0.95
CA ARG A 281 -17.36 -9.86 -0.16
C ARG A 281 -18.36 -9.91 1.00
N LEU A 282 -18.52 -8.81 1.73
CA LEU A 282 -19.40 -8.70 2.89
C LEU A 282 -20.89 -8.75 2.52
N THR A 283 -21.27 -8.41 1.30
CA THR A 283 -22.68 -8.39 0.86
C THR A 283 -23.12 -9.66 0.14
N ARG A 284 -22.27 -10.69 0.01
CA ARG A 284 -22.62 -11.96 -0.65
C ARG A 284 -23.70 -12.72 0.14
N PRO A 285 -24.81 -13.10 -0.51
CA PRO A 285 -25.89 -13.80 0.17
C PRO A 285 -25.48 -15.21 0.61
N ASN A 286 -26.09 -15.69 1.68
CA ASN A 286 -25.96 -17.06 2.20
C ASN A 286 -24.53 -17.47 2.57
N SER A 287 -23.69 -16.54 2.99
CA SER A 287 -22.34 -16.78 3.47
C SER A 287 -22.13 -16.13 4.84
N THR A 288 -21.08 -16.57 5.55
CA THR A 288 -20.51 -15.88 6.70
C THR A 288 -19.17 -15.32 6.28
N PRO A 289 -19.13 -14.15 5.59
CA PRO A 289 -17.87 -13.61 5.13
C PRO A 289 -17.03 -13.15 6.31
N VAL A 290 -15.79 -13.64 6.36
CA VAL A 290 -14.76 -13.16 7.28
C VAL A 290 -13.66 -12.52 6.45
N CYS A 291 -13.45 -11.21 6.63
CA CYS A 291 -12.45 -10.44 5.94
C CYS A 291 -11.36 -10.01 6.93
N VAL A 292 -10.12 -10.36 6.66
CA VAL A 292 -8.95 -9.96 7.45
C VAL A 292 -8.20 -8.89 6.68
N ILE A 293 -8.09 -7.69 7.25
CA ILE A 293 -7.28 -6.59 6.72
C ILE A 293 -5.98 -6.57 7.51
N PHE A 294 -4.85 -6.86 6.86
CA PHE A 294 -3.55 -6.83 7.53
C PHE A 294 -2.59 -5.85 6.85
N GLY A 295 -1.52 -5.47 7.56
CA GLY A 295 -0.50 -4.55 7.05
C GLY A 295 0.16 -3.74 8.16
N PRO A 296 1.12 -2.86 7.82
CA PRO A 296 1.89 -2.08 8.78
C PRO A 296 1.04 -1.21 9.72
N GLY A 297 1.61 -0.85 10.87
CA GLY A 297 1.00 0.16 11.74
C GLY A 297 0.84 1.50 11.02
N GLY A 298 -0.30 2.16 11.20
CA GLY A 298 -0.56 3.48 10.60
C GLY A 298 -0.94 3.49 9.12
N VAL A 299 -1.08 2.32 8.46
CA VAL A 299 -1.43 2.20 7.03
C VAL A 299 -2.91 2.46 6.72
N GLY A 300 -3.76 2.57 7.75
CA GLY A 300 -5.18 2.88 7.59
C GLY A 300 -6.13 1.69 7.64
N LYS A 301 -5.72 0.52 8.21
CA LYS A 301 -6.57 -0.68 8.35
C LYS A 301 -7.90 -0.41 9.03
N SER A 302 -7.87 0.20 10.21
CA SER A 302 -9.09 0.57 10.96
C SER A 302 -9.96 1.57 10.19
N ALA A 303 -9.34 2.54 9.50
CA ALA A 303 -10.07 3.50 8.68
C ALA A 303 -10.84 2.82 7.53
N LEU A 304 -10.18 1.88 6.82
CA LEU A 304 -10.81 1.09 5.77
C LEU A 304 -11.89 0.16 6.33
N ALA A 305 -11.62 -0.53 7.45
CA ALA A 305 -12.58 -1.42 8.10
C ALA A 305 -13.86 -0.68 8.51
N LEU A 306 -13.72 0.48 9.16
CA LEU A 306 -14.87 1.31 9.58
C LEU A 306 -15.60 1.88 8.37
N ARG A 307 -14.88 2.34 7.34
CA ARG A 307 -15.51 2.83 6.11
C ARG A 307 -16.34 1.74 5.44
N ALA A 308 -15.78 0.55 5.26
CA ALA A 308 -16.50 -0.60 4.72
C ALA A 308 -17.69 -0.99 5.60
N ALA A 309 -17.50 -1.04 6.93
CA ALA A 309 -18.58 -1.37 7.87
C ALA A 309 -19.77 -0.40 7.76
N HIS A 310 -19.51 0.91 7.65
CA HIS A 310 -20.58 1.91 7.45
C HIS A 310 -21.30 1.75 6.11
N GLU A 311 -20.59 1.45 5.03
CA GLU A 311 -21.21 1.26 3.71
C GLU A 311 -22.09 0.02 3.64
N VAL A 312 -21.69 -1.06 4.32
CA VAL A 312 -22.47 -2.31 4.33
C VAL A 312 -23.47 -2.41 5.48
N ALA A 313 -23.50 -1.46 6.43
CA ALA A 313 -24.35 -1.50 7.62
C ALA A 313 -25.85 -1.77 7.31
N ARG A 314 -26.34 -1.24 6.19
CA ARG A 314 -27.73 -1.47 5.73
C ARG A 314 -28.06 -2.95 5.43
N PHE A 315 -27.04 -3.77 5.16
CA PHE A 315 -27.21 -5.20 4.90
C PHE A 315 -27.21 -6.04 6.19
N TYR A 316 -26.91 -5.42 7.32
CA TYR A 316 -26.84 -6.01 8.66
C TYR A 316 -27.82 -5.31 9.62
N PRO A 317 -29.15 -5.49 9.40
CA PRO A 317 -30.19 -4.74 10.11
C PRO A 317 -30.28 -5.07 11.60
N ASP A 318 -29.80 -6.28 12.02
CA ASP A 318 -29.93 -6.75 13.41
C ASP A 318 -28.82 -6.18 14.32
N GLY A 319 -27.82 -5.49 13.76
CA GLY A 319 -26.85 -4.75 14.53
C GLY A 319 -25.44 -4.71 13.97
N GLN A 320 -24.62 -3.86 14.57
CA GLN A 320 -23.18 -3.76 14.32
C GLN A 320 -22.43 -3.75 15.66
N LEU A 321 -21.63 -4.77 15.88
CA LEU A 321 -20.77 -4.93 17.06
C LEU A 321 -19.36 -4.46 16.72
N HIS A 322 -18.74 -3.70 17.63
CA HIS A 322 -17.38 -3.23 17.49
C HIS A 322 -16.57 -3.57 18.73
N VAL A 323 -15.44 -4.24 18.55
CA VAL A 323 -14.57 -4.63 19.65
C VAL A 323 -13.10 -4.40 19.28
N GLU A 324 -12.41 -3.71 20.15
CA GLU A 324 -10.95 -3.57 20.10
C GLU A 324 -10.32 -4.72 20.89
N LEU A 325 -9.53 -5.56 20.19
CA LEU A 325 -8.89 -6.74 20.77
C LEU A 325 -7.55 -6.45 21.46
N ARG A 326 -7.05 -5.20 21.27
CA ARG A 326 -5.79 -4.71 21.89
C ARG A 326 -4.61 -5.65 21.66
N GLY A 327 -4.51 -6.24 20.46
CA GLY A 327 -3.49 -7.23 20.13
C GLY A 327 -2.06 -6.71 20.21
N THR A 328 -1.88 -5.38 20.14
CA THR A 328 -0.58 -4.71 20.25
C THR A 328 -0.27 -4.20 21.65
N SER A 329 -1.15 -4.38 22.62
CA SER A 329 -0.90 -3.97 24.01
C SER A 329 -0.17 -5.06 24.82
N GLU A 330 0.42 -4.68 25.96
CA GLU A 330 1.06 -5.63 26.90
C GLU A 330 0.06 -6.64 27.46
N ALA A 331 -1.23 -6.28 27.51
CA ALA A 331 -2.32 -7.15 27.96
C ALA A 331 -3.42 -7.21 26.88
N PRO A 332 -3.28 -8.06 25.86
CA PRO A 332 -4.31 -8.27 24.85
C PRO A 332 -5.62 -8.75 25.46
N ALA A 333 -6.75 -8.34 24.89
CA ALA A 333 -8.04 -8.80 25.36
C ALA A 333 -8.19 -10.31 25.13
N THR A 334 -8.52 -11.04 26.19
CA THR A 334 -8.73 -12.49 26.09
C THR A 334 -10.07 -12.79 25.40
N PRO A 335 -10.18 -13.91 24.65
CA PRO A 335 -11.47 -14.31 24.06
C PRO A 335 -12.60 -14.43 25.09
N MET A 336 -12.23 -14.83 26.31
CA MET A 336 -13.16 -14.95 27.43
C MET A 336 -13.79 -13.60 27.83
N GLU A 337 -12.98 -12.55 27.92
CA GLU A 337 -13.45 -11.17 28.22
C GLU A 337 -14.29 -10.63 27.10
N VAL A 338 -13.82 -10.77 25.84
CA VAL A 338 -14.54 -10.28 24.65
C VAL A 338 -15.89 -10.95 24.51
N LEU A 339 -15.96 -12.27 24.60
CA LEU A 339 -17.24 -13.00 24.56
C LEU A 339 -18.15 -12.58 25.71
N GLY A 340 -17.61 -12.35 26.91
CA GLY A 340 -18.39 -11.84 28.03
C GLY A 340 -18.99 -10.47 27.77
N ARG A 341 -18.27 -9.57 27.09
CA ARG A 341 -18.78 -8.27 26.67
C ARG A 341 -19.85 -8.42 25.59
N LEU A 342 -19.57 -9.16 24.51
CA LEU A 342 -20.50 -9.37 23.40
C LEU A 342 -21.80 -10.02 23.86
N LEU A 343 -21.75 -10.98 24.78
CA LEU A 343 -22.94 -11.63 25.31
C LEU A 343 -23.81 -10.67 26.12
N ARG A 344 -23.22 -9.78 26.91
CA ARG A 344 -23.99 -8.73 27.63
C ARG A 344 -24.66 -7.74 26.71
N GLU A 345 -24.05 -7.45 25.54
CA GLU A 345 -24.65 -6.58 24.53
C GLU A 345 -25.80 -7.26 23.78
N LEU A 346 -25.62 -8.55 23.46
CA LEU A 346 -26.60 -9.33 22.71
C LEU A 346 -27.78 -9.81 23.57
N GLU A 347 -27.56 -9.97 24.88
CA GLU A 347 -28.53 -10.48 25.85
C GLU A 347 -28.40 -9.72 27.17
N PRO A 348 -28.87 -8.46 27.20
CA PRO A 348 -28.81 -7.62 28.40
C PRO A 348 -29.52 -8.27 29.58
N GLY A 349 -28.85 -8.24 30.76
CA GLY A 349 -29.45 -8.77 31.99
C GLY A 349 -29.16 -10.26 32.25
N VAL A 350 -28.53 -10.98 31.31
CA VAL A 350 -28.13 -12.37 31.49
C VAL A 350 -26.64 -12.43 31.82
N SER A 351 -26.28 -13.12 32.91
CA SER A 351 -24.87 -13.35 33.24
C SER A 351 -24.22 -14.30 32.24
N PRO A 352 -23.07 -13.93 31.63
CA PRO A 352 -22.35 -14.81 30.72
C PRO A 352 -21.91 -16.12 31.42
N PRO A 353 -21.93 -17.26 30.67
CA PRO A 353 -21.45 -18.53 31.19
C PRO A 353 -20.02 -18.50 31.76
N GLY A 354 -19.69 -19.47 32.62
CA GLY A 354 -18.42 -19.50 33.32
C GLY A 354 -17.21 -19.92 32.48
N THR A 355 -17.41 -20.72 31.42
CA THR A 355 -16.32 -21.23 30.59
C THR A 355 -16.30 -20.56 29.20
N MET A 356 -15.13 -20.58 28.57
CA MET A 356 -14.95 -19.99 27.24
C MET A 356 -15.79 -20.74 26.18
N GLU A 357 -15.83 -22.06 26.25
CA GLU A 357 -16.56 -22.92 25.32
C GLU A 357 -18.07 -22.65 25.40
N GLU A 358 -18.59 -22.50 26.61
CA GLU A 358 -20.02 -22.18 26.80
C GLU A 358 -20.36 -20.77 26.30
N ARG A 359 -19.47 -19.78 26.54
CA ARG A 359 -19.63 -18.43 26.01
C ARG A 359 -19.63 -18.42 24.49
N ALA A 360 -18.68 -19.11 23.87
CA ALA A 360 -18.61 -19.21 22.42
C ALA A 360 -19.81 -19.93 21.82
N ALA A 361 -20.32 -20.99 22.50
CA ALA A 361 -21.53 -21.69 22.07
C ALA A 361 -22.78 -20.78 22.19
N ARG A 362 -22.90 -20.07 23.32
CA ARG A 362 -24.02 -19.11 23.53
C ARG A 362 -23.98 -17.98 22.51
N TYR A 363 -22.82 -17.39 22.28
CA TYR A 363 -22.61 -16.36 21.27
C TYR A 363 -23.05 -16.81 19.88
N ARG A 364 -22.60 -17.98 19.42
CA ARG A 364 -23.04 -18.53 18.14
C ARG A 364 -24.56 -18.79 18.09
N THR A 365 -25.15 -19.22 19.21
CA THR A 365 -26.60 -19.44 19.31
C THR A 365 -27.38 -18.13 19.16
N LEU A 366 -26.90 -17.04 19.78
CA LEU A 366 -27.56 -15.73 19.72
C LEU A 366 -27.43 -15.08 18.33
N LEU A 367 -26.35 -15.35 17.62
CA LEU A 367 -26.15 -14.87 16.26
C LEU A 367 -26.84 -15.76 15.20
N ALA A 368 -27.28 -16.96 15.57
CA ALA A 368 -27.96 -17.85 14.63
C ALA A 368 -29.30 -17.24 14.17
N GLY A 369 -29.44 -17.02 12.88
CA GLY A 369 -30.61 -16.39 12.27
C GLY A 369 -30.63 -14.86 12.28
N ARG A 370 -29.58 -14.20 12.82
CA ARG A 370 -29.39 -12.76 12.75
C ARG A 370 -28.50 -12.36 11.59
N ARG A 371 -28.65 -11.11 11.18
CA ARG A 371 -27.79 -10.43 10.20
C ARG A 371 -27.05 -9.32 10.91
N GLU A 372 -25.96 -9.69 11.58
CA GLU A 372 -25.10 -8.78 12.34
C GLU A 372 -23.71 -8.67 11.73
N LEU A 373 -23.14 -7.47 11.78
CA LEU A 373 -21.76 -7.19 11.40
C LEU A 373 -20.90 -7.10 12.66
N VAL A 374 -19.82 -7.85 12.69
CA VAL A 374 -18.85 -7.84 13.79
C VAL A 374 -17.53 -7.27 13.29
N VAL A 375 -17.07 -6.18 13.90
CA VAL A 375 -15.77 -5.56 13.61
C VAL A 375 -14.84 -5.83 14.78
N LEU A 376 -13.74 -6.55 14.53
CA LEU A 376 -12.71 -6.93 15.49
C LEU A 376 -11.43 -6.17 15.14
N GLU A 377 -11.09 -5.15 15.92
CA GLU A 377 -9.91 -4.34 15.65
C GLU A 377 -8.71 -4.80 16.44
N ASP A 378 -7.52 -4.66 15.82
CA ASP A 378 -6.20 -4.93 16.38
C ASP A 378 -6.08 -6.35 16.98
N ALA A 379 -6.30 -7.35 16.16
CA ALA A 379 -6.10 -8.75 16.51
C ALA A 379 -4.60 -9.13 16.51
N ALA A 380 -4.15 -9.87 17.52
CA ALA A 380 -2.78 -10.37 17.64
C ALA A 380 -2.60 -11.73 16.96
N THR A 381 -3.50 -12.68 17.23
CA THR A 381 -3.36 -14.09 16.84
C THR A 381 -4.69 -14.69 16.40
N GLU A 382 -4.62 -15.79 15.67
CA GLU A 382 -5.80 -16.57 15.28
C GLU A 382 -6.56 -17.17 16.46
N SER A 383 -5.85 -17.53 17.54
CA SER A 383 -6.45 -18.06 18.77
C SER A 383 -7.34 -17.02 19.46
N GLN A 384 -7.02 -15.73 19.32
CA GLN A 384 -7.83 -14.63 19.81
C GLN A 384 -9.12 -14.46 18.99
N VAL A 385 -9.06 -14.62 17.67
CA VAL A 385 -10.17 -14.36 16.74
C VAL A 385 -11.11 -15.55 16.61
N ARG A 386 -10.58 -16.79 16.55
CA ARG A 386 -11.34 -18.00 16.23
C ARG A 386 -12.58 -18.22 17.10
N PRO A 387 -12.57 -18.00 18.44
CA PRO A 387 -13.76 -18.16 19.27
C PRO A 387 -14.87 -17.11 19.02
N LEU A 388 -14.49 -15.97 18.40
CA LEU A 388 -15.37 -14.81 18.14
C LEU A 388 -16.07 -14.89 16.78
N LEU A 389 -15.76 -15.91 15.97
CA LEU A 389 -16.36 -16.08 14.65
C LEU A 389 -17.79 -16.64 14.78
N PRO A 390 -18.78 -16.03 14.10
CA PRO A 390 -20.15 -16.58 14.06
C PRO A 390 -20.19 -17.88 13.27
N GLY A 391 -21.09 -18.78 13.67
CA GLY A 391 -21.22 -20.10 13.06
C GLY A 391 -22.33 -20.23 12.02
N ALA A 392 -23.16 -19.18 11.84
CA ALA A 392 -24.35 -19.22 10.99
C ALA A 392 -24.25 -18.23 9.83
N PRO A 393 -24.82 -18.54 8.65
CA PRO A 393 -24.87 -17.61 7.54
C PRO A 393 -25.72 -16.37 7.88
N GLY A 394 -25.34 -15.24 7.32
CA GLY A 394 -26.02 -13.94 7.53
C GLY A 394 -25.20 -12.92 8.30
N CYS A 395 -24.28 -13.34 9.16
CA CYS A 395 -23.34 -12.44 9.85
C CYS A 395 -22.10 -12.20 9.01
N GLY A 396 -21.53 -10.97 9.09
CA GLY A 396 -20.25 -10.61 8.49
C GLY A 396 -19.22 -10.31 9.57
N VAL A 397 -17.94 -10.57 9.29
CA VAL A 397 -16.85 -10.24 10.21
C VAL A 397 -15.75 -9.48 9.45
N ILE A 398 -15.31 -8.36 10.03
CA ILE A 398 -14.12 -7.64 9.59
C ILE A 398 -13.10 -7.72 10.73
N VAL A 399 -11.90 -8.16 10.42
CA VAL A 399 -10.79 -8.24 11.38
C VAL A 399 -9.67 -7.33 10.89
N THR A 400 -9.15 -6.47 11.75
CA THR A 400 -7.90 -5.75 11.45
C THR A 400 -6.77 -6.35 12.28
N SER A 401 -5.59 -6.53 11.65
CA SER A 401 -4.41 -7.10 12.31
C SER A 401 -3.14 -6.51 11.71
N ARG A 402 -2.04 -6.57 12.45
CA ARG A 402 -0.68 -6.34 11.92
C ARG A 402 -0.08 -7.64 11.37
N ASN A 403 -0.61 -8.78 11.81
CA ASN A 403 -0.20 -10.11 11.41
C ASN A 403 -1.14 -10.67 10.33
N ARG A 404 -0.65 -11.55 9.49
CA ARG A 404 -1.39 -12.07 8.33
C ARG A 404 -2.53 -13.04 8.70
N LEU A 405 -2.53 -13.60 9.90
CA LEU A 405 -3.55 -14.53 10.45
C LEU A 405 -3.90 -15.69 9.49
N THR A 406 -2.90 -16.33 8.93
CA THR A 406 -3.05 -17.38 7.89
C THR A 406 -3.68 -18.66 8.41
N GLY A 407 -3.69 -18.89 9.72
CA GLY A 407 -4.29 -20.05 10.38
C GLY A 407 -5.82 -20.00 10.53
N LEU A 408 -6.50 -18.97 10.04
CA LEU A 408 -7.96 -18.89 10.00
C LEU A 408 -8.49 -19.49 8.70
N ALA A 409 -9.29 -20.54 8.79
CA ALA A 409 -9.86 -21.19 7.62
C ALA A 409 -11.04 -20.42 7.03
N GLY A 410 -11.14 -20.36 5.69
CA GLY A 410 -12.28 -19.77 4.98
C GLY A 410 -12.35 -18.24 4.99
N VAL A 411 -11.26 -17.56 5.37
CA VAL A 411 -11.18 -16.10 5.41
C VAL A 411 -10.72 -15.50 4.06
N THR A 412 -11.16 -14.30 3.80
CA THR A 412 -10.59 -13.46 2.73
C THR A 412 -9.57 -12.54 3.36
N VAL A 413 -8.31 -12.66 2.91
CA VAL A 413 -7.22 -11.83 3.42
C VAL A 413 -6.95 -10.70 2.45
N LEU A 414 -6.95 -9.46 2.93
CA LEU A 414 -6.63 -8.26 2.19
C LEU A 414 -5.37 -7.62 2.79
N GLU A 415 -4.31 -7.56 2.00
CA GLU A 415 -3.10 -6.85 2.35
C GLU A 415 -3.24 -5.36 2.04
N LEU A 416 -3.02 -4.52 3.04
CA LEU A 416 -3.06 -3.08 2.89
C LEU A 416 -1.65 -2.49 2.91
N GLY A 417 -1.15 -2.14 1.72
CA GLY A 417 0.15 -1.52 1.52
C GLY A 417 0.16 -0.01 1.78
N LEU A 418 1.29 0.64 1.53
CA LEU A 418 1.42 2.10 1.57
C LEU A 418 0.63 2.76 0.44
N LEU A 419 0.32 4.05 0.58
CA LEU A 419 -0.32 4.81 -0.50
C LEU A 419 0.68 5.09 -1.63
N PRO A 420 0.28 4.94 -2.90
CA PRO A 420 1.00 5.50 -4.04
C PRO A 420 1.18 7.01 -3.91
N ASP A 421 2.22 7.56 -4.53
CA ASP A 421 2.57 8.99 -4.40
C ASP A 421 1.40 9.92 -4.76
N GLN A 422 0.62 9.60 -5.78
CA GLN A 422 -0.54 10.42 -6.18
C GLN A 422 -1.63 10.45 -5.12
N ASP A 423 -1.95 9.30 -4.54
CA ASP A 423 -2.95 9.17 -3.49
C ASP A 423 -2.48 9.81 -2.18
N ALA A 424 -1.19 9.68 -1.89
CA ALA A 424 -0.55 10.32 -0.75
C ALA A 424 -0.58 11.85 -0.86
N LEU A 425 -0.32 12.40 -2.06
CA LEU A 425 -0.48 13.84 -2.34
C LEU A 425 -1.93 14.28 -2.20
N HIS A 426 -2.87 13.47 -2.70
CA HIS A 426 -4.29 13.73 -2.57
C HIS A 426 -4.70 13.80 -1.10
N LEU A 427 -4.31 12.81 -0.28
CA LEU A 427 -4.57 12.80 1.16
C LEU A 427 -4.00 14.04 1.85
N LEU A 428 -2.74 14.39 1.56
CA LEU A 428 -2.11 15.58 2.11
C LEU A 428 -2.88 16.85 1.71
N GLY A 429 -3.36 16.93 0.48
CA GLY A 429 -4.19 18.02 -0.04
C GLY A 429 -5.56 18.11 0.63
N GLN A 430 -6.22 16.99 0.92
CA GLN A 430 -7.48 16.97 1.67
C GLN A 430 -7.30 17.52 3.10
N ILE A 431 -6.18 17.22 3.74
CA ILE A 431 -5.90 17.68 5.11
C ILE A 431 -5.52 19.15 5.14
N THR A 432 -4.67 19.62 4.22
CA THR A 432 -4.04 20.96 4.27
C THR A 432 -4.72 22.01 3.40
N GLY A 433 -5.58 21.58 2.47
CA GLY A 433 -6.13 22.37 1.38
C GLY A 433 -5.33 22.18 0.08
N ALA A 434 -6.03 21.88 -1.02
CA ALA A 434 -5.42 21.59 -2.33
C ALA A 434 -4.58 22.77 -2.87
N GLU A 435 -5.01 24.02 -2.64
CA GLU A 435 -4.29 25.23 -3.06
C GLU A 435 -2.89 25.31 -2.44
N ARG A 436 -2.74 24.88 -1.19
CA ARG A 436 -1.47 24.92 -0.47
C ARG A 436 -0.44 23.93 -1.03
N ILE A 437 -0.91 22.78 -1.49
CA ILE A 437 -0.09 21.77 -2.15
C ILE A 437 0.27 22.23 -3.56
N ALA A 438 -0.69 22.78 -4.30
CA ALA A 438 -0.48 23.31 -5.64
C ALA A 438 0.48 24.51 -5.70
N ALA A 439 0.63 25.26 -4.60
CA ALA A 439 1.56 26.37 -4.51
C ALA A 439 3.05 25.96 -4.53
N ASP A 440 3.38 24.73 -4.09
CA ASP A 440 4.73 24.18 -4.11
C ASP A 440 4.67 22.64 -4.28
N PRO A 441 4.45 22.16 -5.52
CA PRO A 441 4.28 20.76 -5.80
C PRO A 441 5.52 19.91 -5.49
N ASP A 442 6.71 20.43 -5.75
CA ASP A 442 7.97 19.74 -5.55
C ASP A 442 8.21 19.48 -4.06
N ALA A 443 8.02 20.50 -3.22
CA ALA A 443 8.11 20.33 -1.78
C ALA A 443 7.03 19.39 -1.23
N ALA A 444 5.81 19.42 -1.78
CA ALA A 444 4.74 18.51 -1.40
C ALA A 444 5.08 17.05 -1.74
N GLN A 445 5.59 16.82 -2.93
CA GLN A 445 6.05 15.49 -3.35
C GLN A 445 7.21 15.00 -2.50
N TRP A 446 8.10 15.93 -2.12
CA TRP A 446 9.20 15.61 -1.22
C TRP A 446 8.71 15.21 0.18
N VAL A 447 7.75 15.94 0.76
CA VAL A 447 7.09 15.57 2.03
C VAL A 447 6.46 14.18 1.95
N VAL A 448 5.75 13.86 0.87
CA VAL A 448 5.14 12.54 0.65
C VAL A 448 6.19 11.43 0.68
N ARG A 449 7.31 11.62 -0.01
CA ARG A 449 8.43 10.66 -0.02
C ARG A 449 9.01 10.47 1.39
N GLN A 450 9.21 11.55 2.14
CA GLN A 450 9.73 11.45 3.52
C GLN A 450 8.74 10.80 4.50
N CYS A 451 7.43 10.85 4.21
CA CYS A 451 6.40 10.10 4.93
C CYS A 451 6.24 8.66 4.40
N SER A 452 6.99 8.26 3.35
CA SER A 452 6.96 6.93 2.72
C SER A 452 5.55 6.47 2.33
N GLY A 453 4.65 7.39 1.96
CA GLY A 453 3.25 7.07 1.64
C GLY A 453 2.45 6.51 2.83
N LEU A 454 2.94 6.62 4.08
CA LEU A 454 2.23 6.14 5.26
C LEU A 454 1.12 7.12 5.67
N PRO A 455 -0.17 6.74 5.63
CA PRO A 455 -1.28 7.65 5.93
C PRO A 455 -1.18 8.34 7.28
N LEU A 456 -0.74 7.66 8.33
CA LEU A 456 -0.52 8.25 9.65
C LEU A 456 0.53 9.36 9.61
N ALA A 457 1.67 9.13 8.96
CA ALA A 457 2.72 10.13 8.82
C ALA A 457 2.25 11.35 8.01
N LEU A 458 1.53 11.12 6.90
CA LEU A 458 0.94 12.18 6.08
C LEU A 458 -0.08 13.01 6.88
N ARG A 459 -0.91 12.35 7.69
CA ARG A 459 -1.88 13.02 8.55
C ARG A 459 -1.21 13.88 9.61
N ILE A 460 -0.14 13.38 10.23
CA ILE A 460 0.65 14.15 11.20
C ILE A 460 1.32 15.35 10.52
N ALA A 461 1.96 15.13 9.36
CA ALA A 461 2.59 16.19 8.58
C ALA A 461 1.57 17.27 8.15
N GLY A 462 0.40 16.84 7.65
CA GLY A 462 -0.71 17.72 7.29
C GLY A 462 -1.24 18.51 8.49
N SER A 463 -1.48 17.83 9.62
CA SER A 463 -1.94 18.48 10.86
C SER A 463 -0.96 19.52 11.37
N ARG A 464 0.35 19.31 11.25
CA ARG A 464 1.37 20.33 11.55
C ARG A 464 1.27 21.54 10.64
N LEU A 465 1.02 21.33 9.35
CA LEU A 465 0.81 22.44 8.41
C LEU A 465 -0.48 23.21 8.74
N VAL A 466 -1.55 22.53 9.12
CA VAL A 466 -2.81 23.17 9.51
C VAL A 466 -2.66 23.97 10.80
N SER A 467 -2.03 23.40 11.81
CA SER A 467 -1.79 24.07 13.11
C SER A 467 -0.82 25.23 13.03
N ARG A 468 0.13 25.19 12.10
CA ARG A 468 1.15 26.22 11.88
C ARG A 468 0.95 26.91 10.55
N ARG A 469 -0.09 27.74 10.46
CA ARG A 469 -0.54 28.38 9.21
C ARG A 469 0.56 29.17 8.48
N GLN A 470 1.55 29.72 9.21
CA GLN A 470 2.68 30.45 8.65
C GLN A 470 3.78 29.57 8.04
N TRP A 471 3.72 28.25 8.19
CA TRP A 471 4.69 27.37 7.57
C TRP A 471 4.36 27.12 6.11
N SER A 472 5.35 27.27 5.23
CA SER A 472 5.27 26.75 3.86
C SER A 472 5.45 25.23 3.85
N VAL A 473 5.03 24.59 2.76
CA VAL A 473 5.28 23.16 2.55
C VAL A 473 6.79 22.90 2.47
N ALA A 474 7.56 23.78 1.80
CA ALA A 474 9.02 23.72 1.74
C ALA A 474 9.68 23.70 3.13
N ARG A 475 9.21 24.55 4.05
CA ARG A 475 9.74 24.56 5.43
C ARG A 475 9.53 23.22 6.15
N LEU A 476 8.40 22.58 5.96
CA LEU A 476 8.16 21.23 6.52
C LEU A 476 9.06 20.20 5.82
N ALA A 477 9.21 20.30 4.50
CA ALA A 477 10.11 19.45 3.72
C ALA A 477 11.54 19.52 4.25
N ASP A 478 12.09 20.72 4.48
CA ASP A 478 13.43 20.92 5.06
C ASP A 478 13.58 20.28 6.44
N ARG A 479 12.54 20.34 7.28
CA ARG A 479 12.57 19.74 8.62
C ARG A 479 12.51 18.22 8.58
N LEU A 480 11.78 17.65 7.62
CA LEU A 480 11.70 16.20 7.41
C LEU A 480 12.94 15.64 6.67
N ALA A 481 13.77 16.53 6.09
CA ALA A 481 15.02 16.15 5.45
C ALA A 481 16.04 15.60 6.47
N ASP A 482 16.05 16.16 7.68
CA ASP A 482 16.90 15.67 8.77
C ASP A 482 16.40 14.30 9.27
N GLU A 483 17.08 13.23 8.88
CA GLU A 483 16.74 11.86 9.26
C GLU A 483 16.69 11.67 10.78
N GLN A 484 17.55 12.32 11.52
CA GLN A 484 17.63 12.18 12.98
C GLN A 484 16.42 12.78 13.69
N ARG A 485 15.79 13.80 13.08
CA ARG A 485 14.63 14.50 13.64
C ARG A 485 13.30 14.10 13.00
N ARG A 486 13.33 13.32 11.92
CA ARG A 486 12.14 13.01 11.14
C ARG A 486 11.04 12.35 11.96
N LEU A 487 11.37 11.38 12.79
CA LEU A 487 10.38 10.73 13.65
C LEU A 487 9.84 11.65 14.74
N ASP A 488 10.64 12.61 15.24
CA ASP A 488 10.19 13.65 16.18
C ASP A 488 9.25 14.64 15.52
N GLU A 489 9.49 14.95 14.25
CA GLU A 489 8.59 15.78 13.45
C GLU A 489 7.29 15.06 13.07
N LEU A 490 7.23 13.72 13.15
CA LEU A 490 6.05 12.90 12.90
C LEU A 490 5.34 12.51 14.20
N ALA A 491 5.15 13.47 15.10
CA ALA A 491 4.37 13.34 16.34
C ALA A 491 3.47 14.58 16.54
N VAL A 492 2.16 14.39 16.76
CA VAL A 492 1.19 15.45 17.07
C VAL A 492 0.14 14.92 18.04
N GLY A 493 0.07 15.51 19.25
CA GLY A 493 -0.85 15.07 20.29
C GLY A 493 -0.52 13.64 20.74
N ASP A 494 -1.49 12.76 20.68
CA ASP A 494 -1.38 11.33 20.96
C ASP A 494 -1.01 10.48 19.73
N GLN A 495 -0.90 11.12 18.56
CA GLN A 495 -0.50 10.46 17.32
C GLN A 495 1.01 10.54 17.14
N GLU A 496 1.66 9.38 17.11
CA GLU A 496 3.11 9.26 16.94
C GLU A 496 3.46 8.02 16.10
N VAL A 497 4.21 8.25 15.02
CA VAL A 497 4.65 7.15 14.14
C VAL A 497 5.59 6.21 14.88
N ARG A 498 6.51 6.77 15.70
CA ARG A 498 7.45 6.00 16.52
C ARG A 498 6.73 5.02 17.46
N ALA A 499 5.72 5.50 18.20
CA ALA A 499 4.93 4.66 19.11
C ALA A 499 4.20 3.54 18.34
N THR A 500 3.66 3.85 17.17
CA THR A 500 2.98 2.86 16.33
C THR A 500 3.91 1.74 15.85
N ILE A 501 5.15 2.06 15.47
CA ILE A 501 6.15 1.06 15.05
C ILE A 501 6.63 0.27 16.29
N ALA A 502 6.84 0.95 17.43
CA ALA A 502 7.28 0.33 18.68
C ALA A 502 6.33 -0.78 19.14
N LEU A 503 5.01 -0.63 18.95
CA LEU A 503 4.04 -1.68 19.27
C LEU A 503 4.30 -2.98 18.49
N SER A 504 4.63 -2.92 17.21
CA SER A 504 5.00 -4.10 16.42
C SER A 504 6.37 -4.66 16.83
N TYR A 505 7.34 -3.78 17.05
CA TYR A 505 8.69 -4.15 17.49
C TYR A 505 8.69 -4.92 18.82
N ASN A 506 7.90 -4.47 19.82
CA ASN A 506 7.83 -5.11 21.14
C ASN A 506 7.23 -6.51 21.12
N LEU A 507 6.42 -6.83 20.11
CA LEU A 507 5.82 -8.16 19.93
C LEU A 507 6.78 -9.18 19.27
N LEU A 508 7.89 -8.71 18.67
CA LEU A 508 8.87 -9.60 18.06
C LEU A 508 9.62 -10.45 19.09
N SER A 509 10.13 -11.60 18.66
CA SER A 509 11.12 -12.37 19.41
C SER A 509 12.41 -11.58 19.62
N SER A 510 13.25 -12.00 20.56
CA SER A 510 14.55 -11.35 20.83
C SER A 510 15.46 -11.34 19.61
N GLU A 511 15.46 -12.46 18.86
CA GLU A 511 16.24 -12.65 17.62
C GLU A 511 15.77 -11.69 16.51
N ALA A 512 14.45 -11.61 16.31
CA ALA A 512 13.87 -10.74 15.29
C ALA A 512 14.05 -9.25 15.62
N ARG A 513 13.98 -8.86 16.91
CA ARG A 513 14.30 -7.48 17.34
C ARG A 513 15.75 -7.14 17.08
N THR A 514 16.67 -8.05 17.41
CA THR A 514 18.11 -7.86 17.17
C THR A 514 18.42 -7.75 15.67
N ALA A 515 17.84 -8.63 14.87
CA ALA A 515 17.98 -8.56 13.41
C ALA A 515 17.45 -7.24 12.85
N LEU A 516 16.24 -6.81 13.25
CA LEU A 516 15.67 -5.54 12.79
C LEU A 516 16.56 -4.34 13.12
N ARG A 517 17.08 -4.25 14.36
CA ARG A 517 18.02 -3.19 14.77
C ARG A 517 19.27 -3.19 13.91
N ARG A 518 19.91 -4.35 13.74
CA ARG A 518 21.14 -4.49 12.97
C ARG A 518 20.94 -4.18 11.49
N LEU A 519 19.82 -4.61 10.91
CA LEU A 519 19.46 -4.25 9.53
C LEU A 519 19.14 -2.76 9.38
N GLY A 520 18.54 -2.15 10.39
CA GLY A 520 18.30 -0.70 10.42
C GLY A 520 19.58 0.14 10.40
N LEU A 521 20.68 -0.36 11.01
CA LEU A 521 22.01 0.29 10.96
C LEU A 521 22.59 0.37 9.55
N LEU A 522 22.33 -0.66 8.73
CA LEU A 522 22.94 -0.79 7.41
C LEU A 522 22.39 0.22 6.39
N GLY A 523 21.13 0.65 6.55
CA GLY A 523 20.51 1.65 5.68
C GLY A 523 20.36 1.21 4.21
N LEU A 524 20.41 -0.07 3.93
CA LEU A 524 20.41 -0.63 2.59
C LEU A 524 19.04 -0.55 1.92
N PRO A 525 18.95 -0.31 0.60
CA PRO A 525 17.70 -0.27 -0.13
C PRO A 525 17.03 -1.64 -0.20
N TYR A 526 17.82 -2.71 -0.36
CA TYR A 526 17.43 -4.10 -0.39
C TYR A 526 18.33 -4.95 0.49
N ILE A 527 17.77 -5.99 1.08
CA ILE A 527 18.44 -6.87 2.04
C ILE A 527 18.36 -8.30 1.50
N PRO A 528 19.43 -8.80 0.86
CA PRO A 528 19.56 -10.23 0.58
C PRO A 528 19.62 -11.04 1.89
N VAL A 529 19.22 -12.30 1.87
CA VAL A 529 19.20 -13.18 3.06
C VAL A 529 20.60 -13.25 3.72
N TRP A 530 21.68 -13.34 2.93
CA TRP A 530 23.05 -13.41 3.45
C TRP A 530 23.46 -12.16 4.26
N VAL A 531 22.90 -10.98 3.93
CA VAL A 531 23.15 -9.75 4.71
C VAL A 531 22.57 -9.88 6.10
N ALA A 532 21.37 -10.41 6.23
CA ALA A 532 20.75 -10.68 7.53
C ALA A 532 21.53 -11.76 8.29
N ALA A 533 21.95 -12.81 7.62
CA ALA A 533 22.80 -13.86 8.18
C ALA A 533 24.13 -13.31 8.73
N ALA A 534 24.83 -12.48 7.93
CA ALA A 534 26.07 -11.83 8.36
C ALA A 534 25.86 -10.83 9.51
N ALA A 535 24.75 -10.05 9.46
CA ALA A 535 24.43 -9.10 10.53
C ALA A 535 24.11 -9.79 11.86
N ALA A 536 23.41 -10.92 11.81
CA ALA A 536 22.98 -11.68 12.99
C ALA A 536 24.00 -12.76 13.43
N GLU A 537 25.01 -13.08 12.63
CA GLU A 537 25.98 -14.21 12.84
C GLU A 537 25.27 -15.57 12.86
N THR A 538 24.32 -15.78 11.96
CA THR A 538 23.53 -17.00 11.84
C THR A 538 23.70 -17.65 10.46
N GLY A 539 23.17 -18.86 10.29
CA GLY A 539 23.06 -19.50 8.98
C GLY A 539 21.98 -18.86 8.11
N LEU A 540 22.01 -19.16 6.81
CA LEU A 540 21.04 -18.60 5.83
C LEU A 540 19.59 -18.97 6.18
N ASP A 541 19.31 -20.24 6.49
CA ASP A 541 17.94 -20.70 6.82
C ASP A 541 17.37 -20.02 8.08
N GLU A 542 18.21 -19.74 9.07
CA GLU A 542 17.80 -19.02 10.28
C GLU A 542 17.51 -17.55 9.97
N ALA A 543 18.38 -16.92 9.21
CA ALA A 543 18.21 -15.53 8.78
C ALA A 543 16.94 -15.35 7.95
N GLU A 544 16.66 -16.27 7.05
CA GLU A 544 15.43 -16.27 6.24
C GLU A 544 14.18 -16.40 7.11
N ARG A 545 14.16 -17.33 8.08
CA ARG A 545 13.04 -17.45 9.02
C ARG A 545 12.80 -16.17 9.83
N VAL A 546 13.87 -15.50 10.24
CA VAL A 546 13.77 -14.21 10.95
C VAL A 546 13.23 -13.11 10.05
N LEU A 547 13.67 -13.04 8.79
CA LEU A 547 13.17 -12.07 7.82
C LEU A 547 11.69 -12.30 7.49
N GLU A 548 11.27 -13.57 7.30
CA GLU A 548 9.86 -13.92 7.13
C GLU A 548 9.00 -13.51 8.35
N HIS A 549 9.53 -13.69 9.57
CA HIS A 549 8.85 -13.22 10.77
C HIS A 549 8.70 -11.68 10.79
N LEU A 550 9.68 -10.93 10.28
CA LEU A 550 9.55 -9.48 10.11
C LEU A 550 8.50 -9.11 9.06
N VAL A 551 8.37 -9.91 7.99
CA VAL A 551 7.32 -9.74 6.97
C VAL A 551 5.95 -10.01 7.57
N ASP A 552 5.79 -11.11 8.30
CA ASP A 552 4.54 -11.45 8.98
C ASP A 552 4.09 -10.36 9.98
N ALA A 553 5.06 -9.72 10.65
CA ALA A 553 4.80 -8.58 11.54
C ALA A 553 4.60 -7.24 10.81
N SER A 554 4.59 -7.24 9.46
CA SER A 554 4.49 -6.04 8.61
C SER A 554 5.59 -4.99 8.88
N LEU A 555 6.78 -5.43 9.24
CA LEU A 555 7.97 -4.57 9.46
C LEU A 555 8.98 -4.67 8.31
N ALA A 556 8.84 -5.66 7.45
CA ALA A 556 9.56 -5.80 6.19
C ALA A 556 8.60 -6.17 5.05
N THR A 557 9.02 -5.99 3.81
CA THR A 557 8.31 -6.46 2.62
C THR A 557 9.26 -7.24 1.73
N VAL A 558 8.72 -8.20 0.98
CA VAL A 558 9.47 -8.95 -0.04
C VAL A 558 9.33 -8.22 -1.37
N VAL A 559 10.45 -7.99 -2.05
CA VAL A 559 10.50 -7.42 -3.40
C VAL A 559 11.36 -8.36 -4.23
N GLU A 560 10.74 -9.07 -5.16
CA GLU A 560 11.35 -10.20 -5.89
C GLU A 560 11.84 -11.27 -4.89
N ASP A 561 13.15 -11.51 -4.80
CA ASP A 561 13.82 -12.44 -3.88
C ASP A 561 14.59 -11.75 -2.74
N ARG A 562 14.31 -10.48 -2.48
CA ARG A 562 14.98 -9.64 -1.48
C ARG A 562 14.00 -9.04 -0.50
N TYR A 563 14.51 -8.63 0.65
CA TYR A 563 13.71 -7.96 1.69
C TYR A 563 13.99 -6.46 1.70
N ARG A 564 12.99 -5.71 2.09
CA ARG A 564 13.09 -4.25 2.20
C ARG A 564 12.45 -3.76 3.50
N LEU A 565 13.14 -2.88 4.20
CA LEU A 565 12.58 -2.10 5.30
C LEU A 565 12.08 -0.74 4.75
N HIS A 566 10.85 -0.38 5.08
CA HIS A 566 10.38 0.97 4.77
C HIS A 566 11.15 2.03 5.55
N ASP A 567 11.35 3.21 4.99
CA ASP A 567 12.21 4.25 5.54
C ASP A 567 11.93 4.60 7.00
N LEU A 568 10.65 4.76 7.37
CA LEU A 568 10.30 5.07 8.75
C LEU A 568 10.57 3.91 9.72
N ILE A 569 10.41 2.66 9.26
CA ILE A 569 10.76 1.47 10.04
C ILE A 569 12.28 1.36 10.17
N ARG A 570 13.00 1.62 9.09
CA ARG A 570 14.47 1.67 9.08
C ARG A 570 15.02 2.71 10.05
N LEU A 571 14.46 3.94 10.04
CA LEU A 571 14.84 5.00 10.97
C LEU A 571 14.58 4.60 12.42
N PHE A 572 13.41 4.04 12.71
CA PHE A 572 13.08 3.54 14.03
C PHE A 572 14.05 2.43 14.48
N ALA A 573 14.31 1.45 13.60
CA ALA A 573 15.24 0.35 13.87
C ALA A 573 16.65 0.87 14.16
N ARG A 574 17.11 1.87 13.42
CA ARG A 574 18.40 2.54 13.64
C ARG A 574 18.44 3.26 14.99
N GLU A 575 17.40 4.02 15.36
CA GLU A 575 17.30 4.62 16.69
C GLU A 575 17.41 3.57 17.81
N ARG A 576 16.65 2.46 17.68
CA ARG A 576 16.73 1.35 18.65
C ARG A 576 18.12 0.74 18.71
N ALA A 577 18.80 0.59 17.57
CA ALA A 577 20.17 0.09 17.55
C ALA A 577 21.15 1.02 18.28
N TYR A 578 21.00 2.33 18.12
CA TYR A 578 21.85 3.29 18.86
C TYR A 578 21.56 3.30 20.37
N GLU A 579 20.33 3.02 20.79
CA GLU A 579 19.95 2.97 22.20
C GLU A 579 20.27 1.64 22.88
N GLU A 580 20.06 0.51 22.18
CA GLU A 580 20.09 -0.81 22.78
C GLU A 580 21.37 -1.60 22.47
N GLU A 581 22.18 -1.20 21.45
CA GLU A 581 23.40 -1.90 21.09
C GLU A 581 24.67 -1.05 21.35
N PRO A 582 25.69 -1.64 22.00
CA PRO A 582 26.97 -0.94 22.23
C PRO A 582 27.64 -0.49 20.94
N ALA A 583 28.34 0.66 20.95
CA ALA A 583 29.03 1.18 19.79
C ALA A 583 30.01 0.19 19.13
N PRO A 584 30.83 -0.58 19.89
CA PRO A 584 31.72 -1.58 19.28
C PRO A 584 30.96 -2.66 18.49
N GLU A 585 29.78 -3.10 19.01
CA GLU A 585 28.95 -4.11 18.35
C GLU A 585 28.35 -3.56 17.05
N ARG A 586 27.83 -2.33 17.07
CA ARG A 586 27.32 -1.68 15.85
C ARG A 586 28.38 -1.61 14.77
N THR A 587 29.61 -1.23 15.14
CA THR A 587 30.75 -1.19 14.23
C THR A 587 31.10 -2.59 13.70
N ALA A 588 31.10 -3.60 14.57
CA ALA A 588 31.40 -4.98 14.21
C ALA A 588 30.38 -5.55 13.20
N VAL A 589 29.08 -5.29 13.41
CA VAL A 589 28.00 -5.67 12.49
C VAL A 589 28.23 -5.07 11.10
N VAL A 590 28.47 -3.76 11.02
CA VAL A 590 28.69 -3.08 9.74
C VAL A 590 29.96 -3.62 9.05
N ARG A 591 31.08 -3.73 9.76
CA ARG A 591 32.32 -4.29 9.20
C ARG A 591 32.15 -5.71 8.67
N ARG A 592 31.37 -6.53 9.34
CA ARG A 592 31.10 -7.92 8.95
C ARG A 592 30.33 -8.00 7.64
N VAL A 593 29.27 -7.21 7.52
CA VAL A 593 28.45 -7.16 6.30
C VAL A 593 29.24 -6.56 5.13
N LEU A 594 29.91 -5.42 5.34
CA LEU A 594 30.72 -4.77 4.31
C LEU A 594 31.89 -5.64 3.86
N GLY A 595 32.52 -6.38 4.78
CA GLY A 595 33.54 -7.38 4.47
C GLY A 595 33.02 -8.52 3.61
N GLY A 596 31.75 -8.89 3.76
CA GLY A 596 31.07 -9.87 2.91
C GLY A 596 30.95 -9.38 1.45
N TRP A 597 30.51 -8.12 1.22
CA TRP A 597 30.51 -7.53 -0.12
C TRP A 597 31.90 -7.42 -0.70
N LEU A 598 32.89 -6.97 0.09
CA LEU A 598 34.26 -6.91 -0.37
C LEU A 598 34.75 -8.27 -0.87
N TRP A 599 34.48 -9.33 -0.09
CA TRP A 599 34.87 -10.69 -0.49
C TRP A 599 34.17 -11.16 -1.78
N LEU A 600 32.84 -10.85 -1.94
CA LEU A 600 32.13 -11.20 -3.17
C LEU A 600 32.69 -10.48 -4.39
N ILE A 601 32.91 -9.16 -4.30
CA ILE A 601 33.43 -8.36 -5.40
C ILE A 601 34.80 -8.86 -5.80
N GLU A 602 35.68 -9.22 -4.84
CA GLU A 602 36.97 -9.79 -5.10
C GLU A 602 36.89 -11.09 -5.89
N ARG A 603 36.00 -12.01 -5.48
CA ARG A 603 35.81 -13.30 -6.17
C ARG A 603 35.19 -13.15 -7.55
N LEU A 604 34.29 -12.19 -7.71
CA LEU A 604 33.74 -11.85 -9.02
C LEU A 604 34.78 -11.21 -9.93
N GLY A 605 35.66 -10.37 -9.38
CA GLY A 605 36.76 -9.78 -10.11
C GLY A 605 37.80 -10.82 -10.62
N GLU A 606 37.98 -11.93 -9.92
CA GLU A 606 38.82 -13.05 -10.39
C GLU A 606 38.18 -13.77 -11.60
N ALA A 607 36.85 -13.77 -11.71
CA ALA A 607 36.10 -14.39 -12.79
C ALA A 607 35.95 -13.49 -14.03
N VAL A 608 36.12 -12.17 -13.89
CA VAL A 608 35.98 -11.18 -14.98
C VAL A 608 37.40 -10.76 -15.43
N PRO A 609 37.70 -10.75 -16.74
CA PRO A 609 39.03 -10.37 -17.23
C PRO A 609 39.41 -8.94 -16.85
N ASN A 610 40.34 -8.77 -15.94
CA ASN A 610 40.84 -7.49 -15.50
C ASN A 610 42.13 -7.12 -16.24
N GLY A 611 42.26 -5.88 -16.70
CA GLY A 611 43.45 -5.38 -17.36
C GLY A 611 44.41 -4.58 -16.47
N VAL A 612 44.07 -4.34 -15.20
CA VAL A 612 44.84 -3.49 -14.31
C VAL A 612 44.94 -4.09 -12.91
N PRO A 613 46.16 -4.22 -12.35
CA PRO A 613 46.32 -4.72 -10.98
C PRO A 613 45.59 -3.83 -9.97
N VAL A 614 44.77 -4.44 -9.11
CA VAL A 614 44.14 -3.75 -7.98
C VAL A 614 45.16 -3.53 -6.89
N HIS A 615 45.33 -2.29 -6.47
CA HIS A 615 46.15 -1.97 -5.31
C HIS A 615 45.38 -2.25 -4.03
N ARG A 616 45.81 -3.20 -3.21
CA ARG A 616 45.20 -3.59 -1.94
C ARG A 616 46.01 -3.14 -0.75
N THR A 617 45.38 -2.55 0.23
CA THR A 617 46.00 -2.15 1.48
C THR A 617 45.78 -3.14 2.62
N SER A 618 44.66 -3.82 2.64
CA SER A 618 44.24 -4.64 3.79
C SER A 618 43.44 -5.88 3.38
N PRO A 619 44.11 -6.98 3.00
CA PRO A 619 43.42 -8.21 2.55
C PRO A 619 42.58 -8.88 3.66
N ASP A 620 42.82 -8.54 4.94
CA ASP A 620 42.13 -9.14 6.07
C ASP A 620 40.71 -8.56 6.30
N LEU A 621 40.28 -7.55 5.53
CA LEU A 621 38.93 -6.94 5.65
C LEU A 621 37.85 -7.78 4.99
N ALA A 622 38.17 -8.54 3.97
CA ALA A 622 37.26 -9.43 3.28
C ALA A 622 36.80 -10.57 4.21
N ARG A 623 35.50 -10.82 4.24
CA ARG A 623 34.89 -11.85 5.09
C ARG A 623 34.22 -12.90 4.23
N PRO A 624 34.72 -14.16 4.24
CA PRO A 624 34.07 -15.25 3.50
C PRO A 624 32.61 -15.43 3.90
N LEU A 625 31.77 -15.63 2.90
CA LEU A 625 30.36 -15.94 3.06
C LEU A 625 30.09 -17.43 2.77
N ASP A 626 28.84 -17.85 2.97
CA ASP A 626 28.39 -19.20 2.61
C ASP A 626 28.69 -19.47 1.12
N PRO A 627 29.23 -20.66 0.78
CA PRO A 627 29.54 -21.03 -0.62
C PRO A 627 28.35 -20.95 -1.58
N GLN A 628 27.12 -21.10 -1.09
CA GLN A 628 25.90 -20.97 -1.91
C GLN A 628 25.72 -19.54 -2.42
N VAL A 629 26.04 -18.53 -1.61
CA VAL A 629 25.97 -17.10 -1.99
C VAL A 629 26.93 -16.81 -3.13
N LEU A 630 28.19 -17.30 -3.02
CA LEU A 630 29.18 -17.15 -4.08
C LEU A 630 28.77 -17.88 -5.36
N HIS A 631 28.27 -19.11 -5.25
CA HIS A 631 27.79 -19.86 -6.40
C HIS A 631 26.66 -19.12 -7.15
N GLY A 632 25.71 -18.57 -6.43
CA GLY A 632 24.65 -17.74 -7.01
C GLY A 632 25.16 -16.49 -7.71
N ALA A 633 26.13 -15.78 -7.12
CA ALA A 633 26.75 -14.59 -7.71
C ALA A 633 27.58 -14.92 -8.96
N LEU A 634 28.32 -16.05 -8.97
CA LEU A 634 29.13 -16.51 -10.09
C LEU A 634 28.31 -17.11 -11.25
N ALA A 635 27.02 -17.47 -11.04
CA ALA A 635 26.19 -17.98 -12.10
C ALA A 635 25.94 -16.94 -13.21
N ASP A 636 25.75 -15.68 -12.84
CA ASP A 636 25.75 -14.53 -13.75
C ASP A 636 26.32 -13.30 -13.02
N PRO A 637 27.66 -13.11 -13.08
CA PRO A 637 28.34 -12.01 -12.40
C PRO A 637 27.83 -10.61 -12.81
N HIS A 638 27.44 -10.45 -14.08
CA HIS A 638 26.99 -9.17 -14.60
C HIS A 638 25.57 -8.83 -14.11
N ALA A 639 24.66 -9.81 -14.12
CA ALA A 639 23.32 -9.60 -13.58
C ALA A 639 23.35 -9.35 -12.06
N TRP A 640 24.20 -10.08 -11.35
CA TRP A 640 24.39 -9.89 -9.92
C TRP A 640 24.89 -8.48 -9.58
N LEU A 641 25.98 -8.03 -10.24
CA LEU A 641 26.53 -6.68 -10.04
C LEU A 641 25.51 -5.59 -10.35
N ARG A 642 24.73 -5.73 -11.42
CA ARG A 642 23.65 -4.80 -11.77
C ARG A 642 22.59 -4.71 -10.68
N GLY A 643 22.18 -5.85 -10.14
CA GLY A 643 21.22 -5.91 -9.04
C GLY A 643 21.73 -5.32 -7.72
N GLU A 644 23.07 -5.28 -7.52
CA GLU A 644 23.69 -4.76 -6.31
C GLU A 644 24.24 -3.33 -6.43
N GLU A 645 24.17 -2.68 -7.61
CA GLU A 645 24.78 -1.37 -7.86
C GLU A 645 24.42 -0.34 -6.79
N GLU A 646 23.13 -0.10 -6.56
CA GLU A 646 22.66 0.89 -5.58
C GLU A 646 23.09 0.49 -4.16
N THR A 647 23.01 -0.79 -3.83
CA THR A 647 23.40 -1.32 -2.52
C THR A 647 24.90 -1.13 -2.25
N LEU A 648 25.74 -1.38 -3.25
CA LEU A 648 27.20 -1.22 -3.14
C LEU A 648 27.61 0.25 -2.98
N ILE A 649 26.92 1.18 -3.67
CA ILE A 649 27.16 2.61 -3.47
C ILE A 649 26.81 3.01 -2.03
N VAL A 650 25.64 2.59 -1.55
CA VAL A 650 25.21 2.86 -0.17
C VAL A 650 26.16 2.21 0.84
N ALA A 651 26.71 1.04 0.54
CA ALA A 651 27.69 0.36 1.40
C ALA A 651 28.97 1.19 1.61
N VAL A 652 29.50 1.80 0.55
CA VAL A 652 30.67 2.70 0.64
C VAL A 652 30.31 3.97 1.43
N GLU A 653 29.17 4.57 1.16
CA GLU A 653 28.71 5.76 1.88
C GLU A 653 28.47 5.48 3.38
N LEU A 654 27.93 4.30 3.72
CA LEU A 654 27.76 3.85 5.10
C LEU A 654 29.11 3.70 5.80
N ALA A 655 30.11 3.07 5.15
CA ALA A 655 31.45 2.98 5.70
C ALA A 655 32.03 4.36 5.98
N ALA A 656 31.88 5.29 5.03
CA ALA A 656 32.36 6.67 5.15
C ALA A 656 31.64 7.45 6.26
N ALA A 657 30.33 7.25 6.43
CA ALA A 657 29.53 7.91 7.48
C ALA A 657 29.86 7.38 8.89
N MET A 658 30.37 6.16 8.99
CA MET A 658 30.76 5.54 10.27
C MET A 658 32.27 5.65 10.56
N ASP A 659 33.00 6.47 9.83
CA ASP A 659 34.47 6.68 9.95
C ASP A 659 35.27 5.35 9.80
N LEU A 660 34.77 4.45 8.94
CA LEU A 660 35.44 3.19 8.61
C LEU A 660 36.24 3.38 7.31
N ASP A 661 37.30 4.23 7.38
CA ASP A 661 38.09 4.65 6.21
C ASP A 661 38.77 3.50 5.51
N ASP A 662 39.29 2.51 6.26
CA ASP A 662 39.97 1.32 5.73
C ASP A 662 39.03 0.53 4.78
N ILE A 663 37.82 0.21 5.24
CA ILE A 663 36.87 -0.57 4.43
C ILE A 663 36.19 0.26 3.33
N ALA A 664 35.99 1.58 3.57
CA ALA A 664 35.45 2.48 2.55
C ALA A 664 36.39 2.58 1.35
N VAL A 665 37.72 2.72 1.61
CA VAL A 665 38.76 2.77 0.57
C VAL A 665 38.82 1.47 -0.20
N GLU A 666 38.89 0.32 0.49
CA GLU A 666 38.96 -0.99 -0.16
C GLU A 666 37.74 -1.31 -1.01
N LEU A 667 36.52 -1.05 -0.49
CA LEU A 667 35.30 -1.24 -1.26
C LEU A 667 35.26 -0.37 -2.51
N ALA A 668 35.54 0.94 -2.38
CA ALA A 668 35.54 1.85 -3.51
C ALA A 668 36.60 1.46 -4.57
N ALA A 669 37.80 1.15 -4.15
CA ALA A 669 38.89 0.76 -5.04
C ALA A 669 38.63 -0.59 -5.73
N THR A 670 38.17 -1.60 -4.98
CA THR A 670 37.86 -2.94 -5.51
C THR A 670 36.67 -2.92 -6.46
N LEU A 671 35.59 -2.18 -6.11
CA LEU A 671 34.43 -2.02 -6.96
C LEU A 671 34.81 -1.46 -8.33
N CYS A 672 35.65 -0.45 -8.35
CA CYS A 672 36.11 0.17 -9.60
C CYS A 672 37.02 -0.72 -10.43
N SER A 673 37.93 -1.48 -9.80
CA SER A 673 38.89 -2.34 -10.52
C SER A 673 38.25 -3.62 -11.03
N ALA A 674 37.39 -4.25 -10.21
CA ALA A 674 36.81 -5.56 -10.51
C ALA A 674 35.56 -5.50 -11.41
N ALA A 675 34.72 -4.50 -11.18
CA ALA A 675 33.39 -4.45 -11.78
C ALA A 675 33.28 -3.51 -12.98
N LEU A 676 34.12 -2.45 -13.04
CA LEU A 676 33.92 -1.38 -14.02
C LEU A 676 34.64 -1.59 -15.35
N GLU A 677 35.65 -2.41 -15.45
CA GLU A 677 36.23 -2.77 -16.76
C GLU A 677 35.33 -3.73 -17.57
N GLY A 678 34.66 -4.67 -16.89
CA GLY A 678 33.59 -5.45 -17.50
C GLY A 678 32.27 -4.68 -17.55
N SER A 679 32.10 -3.65 -16.72
CA SER A 679 30.82 -3.01 -16.38
C SER A 679 30.50 -1.71 -17.11
N ARG A 680 31.28 -1.29 -18.08
CA ARG A 680 30.79 -0.32 -19.09
C ARG A 680 29.45 -0.75 -19.69
N TYR A 681 29.05 -1.99 -19.49
CA TYR A 681 27.83 -2.64 -19.94
C TYR A 681 26.87 -3.09 -18.84
N VAL A 682 27.28 -3.01 -17.56
CA VAL A 682 26.50 -3.55 -16.43
C VAL A 682 25.72 -2.47 -15.71
N PHE A 683 26.31 -1.31 -15.50
CA PHE A 683 25.68 -0.18 -14.83
C PHE A 683 25.10 0.82 -15.83
N ASP A 684 23.95 1.37 -15.50
CA ASP A 684 23.33 2.41 -16.34
C ASP A 684 24.22 3.65 -16.44
N ASN A 685 24.92 4.00 -15.37
CA ASN A 685 25.88 5.11 -15.34
C ASN A 685 27.09 4.79 -14.45
N PRO A 686 28.00 3.93 -14.91
CA PRO A 686 29.15 3.48 -14.12
C PRO A 686 30.06 4.62 -13.66
N PHE A 687 30.16 5.68 -14.45
CA PHE A 687 31.00 6.82 -14.11
C PHE A 687 30.45 7.65 -12.94
N ALA A 688 29.13 7.76 -12.82
CA ALA A 688 28.50 8.45 -11.70
C ALA A 688 28.67 7.65 -10.41
N ALA A 689 28.47 6.34 -10.47
CA ALA A 689 28.69 5.43 -9.34
C ALA A 689 30.14 5.48 -8.85
N TRP A 690 31.10 5.40 -9.78
CA TRP A 690 32.54 5.50 -9.49
C TRP A 690 32.90 6.83 -8.81
N HIS A 691 32.46 7.94 -9.39
CA HIS A 691 32.72 9.26 -8.82
C HIS A 691 32.15 9.41 -7.42
N ARG A 692 30.89 9.02 -7.21
CA ARG A 692 30.19 9.11 -5.94
C ARG A 692 30.85 8.27 -4.84
N THR A 693 31.20 7.03 -5.13
CA THR A 693 31.88 6.14 -4.16
C THR A 693 33.26 6.65 -3.79
N HIS A 694 34.04 7.12 -4.77
CA HIS A 694 35.38 7.65 -4.51
C HIS A 694 35.37 8.96 -3.74
N GLU A 695 34.44 9.86 -4.02
CA GLU A 695 34.32 11.10 -3.25
C GLU A 695 33.91 10.84 -1.79
N ALA A 696 32.96 9.93 -1.55
CA ALA A 696 32.56 9.56 -0.20
C ALA A 696 33.73 8.94 0.59
N ALA A 697 34.42 7.98 -0.02
CA ALA A 697 35.59 7.34 0.59
C ALA A 697 36.75 8.32 0.78
N LEU A 698 37.01 9.24 -0.17
CA LEU A 698 38.04 10.26 -0.07
C LEU A 698 37.79 11.23 1.08
N ALA A 699 36.56 11.62 1.27
CA ALA A 699 36.16 12.51 2.39
C ALA A 699 36.50 11.87 3.75
N VAL A 700 36.23 10.59 3.95
CA VAL A 700 36.57 9.90 5.20
C VAL A 700 38.06 9.62 5.32
N ALA A 701 38.76 9.22 4.24
CA ALA A 701 40.21 9.01 4.26
C ALA A 701 40.93 10.27 4.73
N ARG A 702 40.54 11.46 4.23
CA ARG A 702 41.04 12.77 4.67
C ARG A 702 40.73 13.08 6.13
N ARG A 703 39.50 12.80 6.59
CA ARG A 703 39.08 13.01 7.97
C ARG A 703 39.88 12.16 8.97
N MET A 704 40.25 10.94 8.57
CA MET A 704 40.93 9.95 9.39
C MET A 704 42.46 9.97 9.19
N ASP A 705 43.00 10.95 8.43
CA ASP A 705 44.41 11.07 8.08
C ASP A 705 45.00 9.83 7.40
N ASN A 706 44.16 9.07 6.65
CA ASN A 706 44.61 7.90 5.90
C ASN A 706 45.27 8.31 4.57
N THR A 707 46.53 8.67 4.64
CA THR A 707 47.33 9.13 3.48
C THR A 707 47.38 8.12 2.34
N LEU A 708 47.48 6.83 2.66
CA LEU A 708 47.52 5.77 1.63
C LEU A 708 46.18 5.58 0.96
N GLY A 709 45.06 5.57 1.75
CA GLY A 709 43.70 5.53 1.24
C GLY A 709 43.40 6.73 0.34
N GLU A 710 43.80 7.95 0.76
CA GLU A 710 43.67 9.16 -0.07
C GLU A 710 44.40 9.01 -1.41
N ALA A 711 45.65 8.50 -1.41
CA ALA A 711 46.42 8.27 -2.62
C ALA A 711 45.71 7.32 -3.58
N ILE A 712 45.18 6.20 -3.09
CA ILE A 712 44.48 5.18 -3.88
C ILE A 712 43.26 5.77 -4.55
N LEU A 713 42.44 6.50 -3.77
CA LEU A 713 41.19 7.09 -4.27
C LEU A 713 41.43 8.20 -5.29
N LEU A 714 42.49 9.03 -5.08
CA LEU A 714 42.89 10.03 -6.07
C LEU A 714 43.41 9.38 -7.36
N ALA A 715 44.16 8.28 -7.26
CA ALA A 715 44.56 7.51 -8.43
C ALA A 715 43.36 6.91 -9.16
N GLY A 716 42.37 6.40 -8.41
CA GLY A 716 41.08 5.95 -8.94
C GLY A 716 40.29 7.04 -9.67
N LEU A 717 40.20 8.23 -9.09
CA LEU A 717 39.58 9.39 -9.77
C LEU A 717 40.39 9.80 -11.01
N GLY A 718 41.71 9.83 -10.93
CA GLY A 718 42.57 10.07 -12.09
C GLY A 718 42.31 9.11 -13.23
N ARG A 719 42.13 7.82 -12.92
CA ARG A 719 41.70 6.82 -13.88
C ARG A 719 40.31 7.06 -14.43
N LEU A 720 39.34 7.39 -13.57
CA LEU A 720 37.97 7.75 -13.98
C LEU A 720 37.98 8.84 -15.05
N TYR A 721 38.72 9.92 -14.80
CA TYR A 721 38.82 11.03 -15.75
C TYR A 721 39.56 10.63 -17.03
N TYR A 722 40.55 9.71 -16.95
CA TYR A 722 41.19 9.12 -18.14
C TYR A 722 40.18 8.38 -19.01
N GLU A 723 39.34 7.52 -18.40
CA GLU A 723 38.32 6.73 -19.10
C GLU A 723 37.18 7.60 -19.69
N ARG A 724 37.03 8.83 -19.24
CA ARG A 724 36.14 9.84 -19.79
C ARG A 724 36.78 10.78 -20.79
N ASP A 725 38.03 10.50 -21.20
CA ASP A 725 38.83 11.32 -22.12
C ASP A 725 39.18 12.74 -21.58
N HIS A 726 39.08 12.92 -20.23
CA HIS A 726 39.46 14.17 -19.56
C HIS A 726 40.90 14.09 -19.04
N PHE A 727 41.83 14.05 -19.98
CA PHE A 727 43.24 13.74 -19.69
C PHE A 727 43.97 14.79 -18.85
N ALA A 728 43.56 16.05 -18.91
CA ALA A 728 44.16 17.10 -18.09
C ALA A 728 43.80 16.92 -16.61
N GLU A 729 42.49 16.73 -16.32
CA GLU A 729 42.00 16.46 -14.97
C GLU A 729 42.54 15.13 -14.43
N SER A 730 42.65 14.09 -15.29
CA SER A 730 43.29 12.83 -14.96
C SER A 730 44.70 13.06 -14.43
N ARG A 731 45.50 13.83 -15.15
CA ARG A 731 46.89 14.12 -14.79
C ARG A 731 47.00 14.89 -13.47
N ASP A 732 46.09 15.81 -13.20
CA ASP A 732 46.03 16.59 -11.94
C ASP A 732 45.76 15.66 -10.74
N TYR A 733 44.77 14.78 -10.82
CA TYR A 733 44.50 13.79 -9.77
C TYR A 733 45.67 12.80 -9.59
N LEU A 734 46.18 12.25 -10.69
CA LEU A 734 47.33 11.34 -10.64
C LEU A 734 48.59 11.99 -10.05
N SER A 735 48.84 13.28 -10.32
CA SER A 735 50.00 14.00 -9.75
C SER A 735 49.88 14.18 -8.24
N GLN A 736 48.69 14.43 -7.74
CA GLN A 736 48.41 14.45 -6.31
C GLN A 736 48.60 13.06 -5.68
N ALA A 737 48.01 12.01 -6.29
CA ALA A 737 48.18 10.64 -5.84
C ALA A 737 49.64 10.24 -5.76
N LEU A 738 50.45 10.58 -6.79
CA LEU A 738 51.86 10.30 -6.84
C LEU A 738 52.63 10.89 -5.66
N SER A 739 52.29 12.12 -5.26
CA SER A 739 52.95 12.78 -4.14
C SER A 739 52.64 12.07 -2.81
N LEU A 740 51.40 11.59 -2.64
CA LEU A 740 50.97 10.88 -1.45
C LEU A 740 51.52 9.45 -1.37
N PHE A 741 51.58 8.69 -2.50
CA PHE A 741 52.22 7.38 -2.51
C PHE A 741 53.70 7.46 -2.14
N ARG A 742 54.40 8.50 -2.59
CA ARG A 742 55.80 8.76 -2.18
C ARG A 742 55.89 9.07 -0.69
N ALA A 743 54.99 9.91 -0.16
CA ALA A 743 54.95 10.21 1.28
C ALA A 743 54.63 8.95 2.12
N ALA A 744 53.76 8.10 1.64
CA ALA A 744 53.43 6.82 2.26
C ALA A 744 54.48 5.71 2.04
N GLN A 745 55.49 5.96 1.24
CA GLN A 745 56.53 4.99 0.84
C GLN A 745 55.94 3.74 0.15
N ASP A 746 54.83 3.90 -0.55
CA ASP A 746 54.20 2.83 -1.32
C ASP A 746 54.73 2.81 -2.76
N THR A 747 55.73 1.99 -2.97
CA THR A 747 56.42 1.83 -4.26
C THR A 747 55.52 1.28 -5.34
N ARG A 748 54.53 0.42 -4.97
CA ARG A 748 53.61 -0.19 -5.92
C ARG A 748 52.62 0.85 -6.45
N GLY A 749 51.99 1.64 -5.57
CA GLY A 749 51.13 2.75 -5.94
C GLY A 749 51.89 3.85 -6.73
N GLU A 750 53.14 4.17 -6.33
CA GLU A 750 53.98 5.10 -7.11
C GLU A 750 54.17 4.58 -8.54
N ALA A 751 54.54 3.30 -8.73
CA ALA A 751 54.81 2.72 -10.04
C ALA A 751 53.55 2.70 -10.94
N ALA A 752 52.41 2.30 -10.39
CA ALA A 752 51.12 2.28 -11.10
C ALA A 752 50.67 3.70 -11.51
N THR A 753 50.83 4.68 -10.62
CA THR A 753 50.47 6.08 -10.88
C THR A 753 51.39 6.71 -11.95
N LEU A 754 52.66 6.40 -11.94
CA LEU A 754 53.59 6.81 -12.99
C LEU A 754 53.21 6.23 -14.36
N ALA A 755 52.81 4.97 -14.42
CA ALA A 755 52.32 4.35 -15.66
C ALA A 755 51.04 5.06 -16.19
N ALA A 756 50.10 5.38 -15.31
CA ALA A 756 48.89 6.09 -15.66
C ALA A 756 49.17 7.54 -16.13
N LEU A 757 50.07 8.25 -15.47
CA LEU A 757 50.56 9.56 -15.93
C LEU A 757 51.20 9.50 -17.32
N GLY A 758 51.99 8.45 -17.57
CA GLY A 758 52.59 8.22 -18.88
C GLY A 758 51.53 7.99 -19.96
N ALA A 759 50.51 7.22 -19.66
CA ALA A 759 49.39 7.04 -20.58
C ALA A 759 48.63 8.36 -20.85
N SER A 760 48.28 9.12 -19.79
CA SER A 760 47.57 10.41 -19.92
C SER A 760 48.40 11.44 -20.70
N CYS A 761 49.71 11.49 -20.48
CA CYS A 761 50.61 12.38 -21.24
C CYS A 761 50.65 11.98 -22.72
N ARG A 762 50.67 10.68 -23.04
CA ARG A 762 50.67 10.18 -24.41
C ARG A 762 49.41 10.65 -25.17
N GLU A 763 48.25 10.50 -24.57
CA GLU A 763 46.98 10.89 -25.20
C GLU A 763 46.88 12.39 -25.47
N GLN A 764 47.49 13.20 -24.63
CA GLN A 764 47.65 14.65 -24.86
C GLN A 764 48.78 15.03 -25.85
N GLY A 765 49.66 14.07 -26.22
CA GLY A 765 50.78 14.27 -27.12
C GLY A 765 52.08 14.72 -26.42
N TYR A 766 52.15 14.76 -25.10
CA TYR A 766 53.35 15.07 -24.34
C TYR A 766 54.30 13.83 -24.31
N LEU A 767 54.83 13.46 -25.49
CA LEU A 767 55.56 12.23 -25.69
C LEU A 767 56.85 12.14 -24.86
N PRO A 768 57.69 13.17 -24.72
CA PRO A 768 58.90 13.13 -23.86
C PRO A 768 58.57 12.87 -22.39
N GLU A 769 57.56 13.57 -21.86
CA GLU A 769 57.12 13.44 -20.48
C GLU A 769 56.53 12.04 -20.23
N ALA A 770 55.74 11.52 -21.21
CA ALA A 770 55.18 10.17 -21.15
C ALA A 770 56.34 9.14 -20.99
N LEU A 771 57.40 9.20 -21.80
CA LEU A 771 58.56 8.31 -21.68
C LEU A 771 59.23 8.46 -20.32
N HIS A 772 59.44 9.66 -19.84
CA HIS A 772 60.03 9.90 -18.52
C HIS A 772 59.26 9.19 -17.40
N PHE A 773 57.94 9.28 -17.40
CA PHE A 773 57.09 8.60 -16.41
C PHE A 773 57.16 7.06 -16.58
N LEU A 774 57.06 6.57 -17.82
CA LEU A 774 57.08 5.13 -18.12
C LEU A 774 58.42 4.47 -17.81
N GLU A 775 59.54 5.11 -18.07
CA GLU A 775 60.88 4.61 -17.70
C GLU A 775 61.04 4.49 -16.17
N ARG A 776 60.50 5.43 -15.42
CA ARG A 776 60.50 5.35 -13.96
C ARG A 776 59.62 4.22 -13.47
N ALA A 777 58.41 4.10 -14.01
CA ALA A 777 57.51 3.01 -13.71
C ALA A 777 58.10 1.63 -14.01
N SER A 778 58.80 1.50 -15.18
CA SER A 778 59.45 0.25 -15.60
C SER A 778 60.55 -0.19 -14.60
N ARG A 779 61.36 0.75 -14.11
CA ARG A 779 62.39 0.47 -13.09
C ARG A 779 61.74 -0.04 -11.79
N LEU A 780 60.72 0.65 -11.27
CA LEU A 780 60.05 0.25 -10.03
C LEU A 780 59.36 -1.11 -10.16
N TRP A 781 58.68 -1.40 -11.26
CA TRP A 781 58.05 -2.71 -11.48
C TRP A 781 59.08 -3.83 -11.66
N SER A 782 60.23 -3.55 -12.25
CA SER A 782 61.31 -4.50 -12.30
C SER A 782 61.88 -4.84 -10.92
N ASP A 783 62.07 -3.82 -10.06
CA ASP A 783 62.49 -3.99 -8.67
C ASP A 783 61.46 -4.74 -7.80
N LEU A 784 60.17 -4.55 -8.08
CA LEU A 784 59.05 -5.24 -7.42
C LEU A 784 58.84 -6.67 -7.94
N ALA A 785 59.55 -7.09 -8.98
CA ALA A 785 59.43 -8.40 -9.63
C ALA A 785 57.99 -8.73 -10.06
N ASP A 786 57.21 -7.74 -10.58
CA ASP A 786 55.88 -7.91 -11.10
C ASP A 786 55.92 -7.92 -12.64
N PRO A 787 55.97 -9.08 -13.28
CA PRO A 787 56.18 -9.19 -14.72
C PRO A 787 54.96 -8.71 -15.53
N GLU A 788 53.75 -8.83 -15.01
CA GLU A 788 52.55 -8.37 -15.72
C GLU A 788 52.49 -6.85 -15.77
N ALA A 789 52.67 -6.19 -14.63
CA ALA A 789 52.72 -4.73 -14.56
C ALA A 789 53.90 -4.15 -15.37
N LEU A 790 55.04 -4.81 -15.37
CA LEU A 790 56.18 -4.44 -16.20
C LEU A 790 55.84 -4.56 -17.69
N ALA A 791 55.17 -5.64 -18.11
CA ALA A 791 54.75 -5.83 -19.50
C ALA A 791 53.79 -4.70 -19.94
N HIS A 792 52.85 -4.29 -19.07
CA HIS A 792 51.94 -3.18 -19.34
C HIS A 792 52.69 -1.88 -19.61
N VAL A 793 53.66 -1.52 -18.77
CA VAL A 793 54.44 -0.30 -18.91
C VAL A 793 55.32 -0.33 -20.18
N ARG A 794 55.94 -1.47 -20.46
CA ARG A 794 56.71 -1.64 -21.69
C ARG A 794 55.89 -1.52 -22.95
N ARG A 795 54.68 -2.09 -22.96
CA ARG A 795 53.73 -1.91 -24.07
C ARG A 795 53.38 -0.44 -24.29
N LEU A 796 53.13 0.33 -23.21
CA LEU A 796 52.86 1.76 -23.29
C LEU A 796 54.07 2.52 -23.81
N ALA A 797 55.29 2.23 -23.32
CA ALA A 797 56.56 2.84 -23.79
C ALA A 797 56.77 2.56 -25.26
N GLY A 798 56.56 1.30 -25.69
CA GLY A 798 56.65 0.92 -27.10
C GLY A 798 55.67 1.70 -27.98
N SER A 799 54.45 1.99 -27.49
CA SER A 799 53.48 2.86 -28.19
C SER A 799 54.00 4.29 -28.33
N VAL A 800 54.61 4.86 -27.29
CA VAL A 800 55.14 6.23 -27.31
C VAL A 800 56.34 6.31 -28.25
N HIS A 801 57.25 5.34 -28.21
CA HIS A 801 58.40 5.26 -29.15
C HIS A 801 57.93 5.15 -30.61
N LEU A 802 56.82 4.38 -30.85
CA LEU A 802 56.22 4.29 -32.17
C LEU A 802 55.69 5.65 -32.64
N GLU A 803 55.09 6.43 -31.76
CA GLU A 803 54.56 7.77 -32.09
C GLU A 803 55.65 8.79 -32.33
N ARG A 804 56.81 8.63 -31.71
CA ARG A 804 58.00 9.44 -31.96
C ARG A 804 58.77 9.00 -33.22
N GLY A 805 58.53 7.79 -33.73
CA GLY A 805 59.24 7.22 -34.86
C GLY A 805 60.56 6.50 -34.48
N ASP A 806 60.76 6.27 -33.20
CA ASP A 806 61.92 5.43 -32.74
C ASP A 806 61.55 3.94 -32.86
N TYR A 807 61.55 3.45 -34.07
CA TYR A 807 61.22 2.07 -34.41
C TYR A 807 62.04 0.99 -33.70
N PRO A 808 63.36 1.15 -33.54
CA PRO A 808 64.13 0.15 -32.80
C PRO A 808 63.77 0.03 -31.35
N ALA A 809 63.56 1.15 -30.64
CA ALA A 809 63.15 1.14 -29.25
C ALA A 809 61.65 0.64 -29.12
N ALA A 810 60.76 1.06 -30.02
CA ALA A 810 59.39 0.56 -30.05
C ALA A 810 59.33 -0.97 -30.17
N TRP A 811 60.08 -1.54 -31.06
CA TRP A 811 60.17 -2.99 -31.29
C TRP A 811 60.68 -3.75 -30.07
N SER A 812 61.79 -3.24 -29.48
CA SER A 812 62.36 -3.82 -28.28
C SER A 812 61.40 -3.89 -27.11
N GLU A 813 60.70 -2.77 -26.87
CA GLU A 813 59.74 -2.69 -25.79
C GLU A 813 58.51 -3.59 -26.04
N LEU A 814 57.96 -3.61 -27.27
CA LEU A 814 56.80 -4.43 -27.62
C LEU A 814 57.08 -5.93 -27.58
N THR A 815 58.26 -6.36 -28.08
CA THR A 815 58.65 -7.78 -28.04
C THR A 815 58.88 -8.24 -26.61
N SER A 816 59.50 -7.42 -25.77
CA SER A 816 59.66 -7.70 -24.35
C SER A 816 58.30 -7.77 -23.62
N ALA A 817 57.40 -6.85 -23.91
CA ALA A 817 56.06 -6.88 -23.34
C ALA A 817 55.28 -8.15 -23.73
N LEU A 818 55.38 -8.57 -25.01
CA LEU A 818 54.72 -9.78 -25.50
C LEU A 818 55.27 -11.04 -24.79
N SER A 819 56.58 -11.16 -24.65
CA SER A 819 57.20 -12.29 -23.95
C SER A 819 56.72 -12.37 -22.49
N LEU A 820 56.77 -11.24 -21.78
CA LEU A 820 56.30 -11.18 -20.37
C LEU A 820 54.85 -11.60 -20.22
N TYR A 821 53.94 -11.10 -21.08
CA TYR A 821 52.53 -11.50 -21.03
C TYR A 821 52.32 -12.98 -21.33
N GLN A 822 53.09 -13.54 -22.26
CA GLN A 822 53.02 -14.97 -22.56
C GLN A 822 53.55 -15.83 -21.39
N ASP A 823 54.63 -15.38 -20.73
CA ASP A 823 55.24 -16.07 -19.58
C ASP A 823 54.29 -16.13 -18.39
N VAL A 824 53.48 -15.07 -18.17
CA VAL A 824 52.47 -15.03 -17.09
C VAL A 824 51.11 -15.55 -17.52
N GLY A 825 50.90 -15.91 -18.78
CA GLY A 825 49.62 -16.40 -19.30
C GLY A 825 48.53 -15.32 -19.46
N SER A 826 48.89 -14.02 -19.52
CA SER A 826 47.92 -12.91 -19.64
C SER A 826 47.45 -12.77 -21.10
N ARG A 827 46.38 -13.51 -21.46
CA ARG A 827 45.85 -13.51 -22.83
C ARG A 827 45.39 -12.12 -23.28
N ARG A 828 44.75 -11.33 -22.40
CA ARG A 828 44.34 -9.96 -22.73
C ARG A 828 45.55 -9.06 -23.02
N GLY A 829 46.60 -9.15 -22.18
CA GLY A 829 47.85 -8.41 -22.38
C GLY A 829 48.53 -8.80 -23.69
N GLU A 830 48.55 -10.07 -24.06
CA GLU A 830 49.02 -10.58 -25.35
C GLU A 830 48.27 -9.92 -26.51
N GLY A 831 46.93 -9.97 -26.51
CA GLY A 831 46.07 -9.35 -27.56
C GLY A 831 46.30 -7.85 -27.73
N LEU A 832 46.41 -7.09 -26.62
CA LEU A 832 46.72 -5.66 -26.65
C LEU A 832 48.09 -5.36 -27.25
N THR A 833 49.09 -6.22 -26.95
CA THR A 833 50.44 -6.03 -27.48
C THR A 833 50.51 -6.37 -28.97
N LEU A 834 49.87 -7.46 -29.42
CA LEU A 834 49.77 -7.82 -30.83
C LEU A 834 49.09 -6.72 -31.65
N ARG A 835 48.00 -6.13 -31.11
CA ARG A 835 47.37 -4.95 -31.75
C ARG A 835 48.33 -3.77 -31.87
N THR A 836 49.14 -3.49 -30.83
CA THR A 836 50.14 -2.40 -30.90
C THR A 836 51.25 -2.72 -31.88
N MET A 837 51.70 -3.96 -31.94
CA MET A 837 52.67 -4.40 -32.95
C MET A 837 52.14 -4.30 -34.38
N SER A 838 50.81 -4.54 -34.58
CA SER A 838 50.21 -4.30 -35.90
C SER A 838 50.31 -2.84 -36.34
N LEU A 839 50.16 -1.88 -35.38
CA LEU A 839 50.33 -0.45 -35.68
C LEU A 839 51.80 -0.15 -36.07
N TYR A 840 52.75 -0.82 -35.42
CA TYR A 840 54.17 -0.71 -35.74
C TYR A 840 54.46 -1.17 -37.18
N HIS A 841 54.04 -2.38 -37.60
CA HIS A 841 54.22 -2.89 -38.95
C HIS A 841 53.52 -2.01 -40.00
N ARG A 842 52.28 -1.53 -39.68
CA ARG A 842 51.57 -0.60 -40.58
C ARG A 842 52.32 0.70 -40.76
N ALA A 843 52.97 1.25 -39.73
CA ALA A 843 53.76 2.47 -39.82
C ALA A 843 54.99 2.29 -40.73
N ARG A 844 55.56 1.10 -40.75
CA ARG A 844 56.71 0.76 -41.64
C ARG A 844 56.29 0.34 -43.05
N GLY A 845 54.95 0.25 -43.34
CA GLY A 845 54.45 -0.21 -44.62
C GLY A 845 54.41 -1.74 -44.78
N GLU A 846 54.71 -2.51 -43.77
CA GLU A 846 54.64 -3.98 -43.72
C GLU A 846 53.21 -4.42 -43.46
N LEU A 847 52.35 -4.29 -44.53
CA LEU A 847 50.90 -4.37 -44.37
C LEU A 847 50.40 -5.79 -44.17
N ALA A 848 51.05 -6.82 -44.70
CA ALA A 848 50.67 -8.21 -44.51
C ALA A 848 50.88 -8.66 -43.06
N GLU A 849 52.00 -8.34 -42.49
CA GLU A 849 52.32 -8.61 -41.08
C GLU A 849 51.38 -7.83 -40.13
N SER A 850 51.04 -6.59 -40.49
CA SER A 850 50.07 -5.81 -39.75
C SER A 850 48.70 -6.49 -39.74
N GLN A 851 48.23 -7.01 -40.89
CA GLN A 851 46.96 -7.72 -40.98
C GLN A 851 46.95 -8.99 -40.13
N GLU A 852 47.99 -9.84 -40.25
CA GLU A 852 48.10 -11.07 -39.48
C GLU A 852 48.02 -10.82 -37.96
N LEU A 853 48.75 -9.82 -37.48
CA LEU A 853 48.76 -9.46 -36.05
C LEU A 853 47.40 -8.91 -35.57
N CYS A 854 46.68 -8.14 -36.41
CA CYS A 854 45.35 -7.71 -36.10
C CYS A 854 44.37 -8.89 -35.96
N GLU A 855 44.44 -9.85 -36.89
CA GLU A 855 43.55 -11.02 -36.88
C GLU A 855 43.81 -11.88 -35.63
N ARG A 856 45.08 -12.12 -35.27
CA ARG A 856 45.42 -12.82 -34.02
C ARG A 856 44.94 -12.07 -32.78
N ALA A 857 45.09 -10.76 -32.73
CA ALA A 857 44.56 -9.97 -31.61
C ALA A 857 43.04 -10.07 -31.49
N LEU A 858 42.33 -10.05 -32.61
CA LEU A 858 40.87 -10.20 -32.68
C LEU A 858 40.41 -11.58 -32.20
N GLU A 859 41.12 -12.66 -32.57
CA GLU A 859 40.80 -14.00 -32.03
C GLU A 859 40.85 -14.00 -30.51
N ILE A 860 41.90 -13.44 -29.91
CA ILE A 860 42.04 -13.33 -28.46
C ILE A 860 40.90 -12.50 -27.84
N PHE A 861 40.57 -11.33 -28.38
CA PHE A 861 39.50 -10.50 -27.83
C PHE A 861 38.14 -11.16 -27.93
N ARG A 862 37.85 -11.94 -28.99
CA ARG A 862 36.62 -12.74 -29.13
C ARG A 862 36.58 -13.91 -28.17
N GLU A 863 37.68 -14.64 -27.98
CA GLU A 863 37.79 -15.68 -26.94
C GLU A 863 37.47 -15.16 -25.54
N LEU A 864 37.90 -13.93 -25.25
CA LEU A 864 37.71 -13.26 -23.97
C LEU A 864 36.34 -12.55 -23.86
N GLY A 865 35.57 -12.40 -24.93
CA GLY A 865 34.32 -11.61 -24.96
C GLY A 865 34.53 -10.10 -24.75
N ASP A 866 35.79 -9.59 -24.96
CA ASP A 866 36.14 -8.19 -24.79
C ASP A 866 35.68 -7.35 -26.00
N ARG A 867 34.42 -6.98 -26.03
CA ARG A 867 33.78 -6.27 -27.14
C ARG A 867 34.42 -4.92 -27.47
N LEU A 868 34.88 -4.18 -26.46
CA LEU A 868 35.53 -2.89 -26.67
C LEU A 868 36.86 -3.09 -27.40
N MET A 869 37.69 -4.03 -26.92
CA MET A 869 38.99 -4.31 -27.56
C MET A 869 38.83 -5.01 -28.91
N GLU A 870 37.79 -5.78 -29.10
CA GLU A 870 37.42 -6.29 -30.45
C GLU A 870 37.15 -5.13 -31.40
N ALA A 871 36.34 -4.10 -31.01
CA ALA A 871 36.09 -2.94 -31.82
C ALA A 871 37.39 -2.17 -32.17
N TYR A 872 38.29 -1.98 -31.21
CA TYR A 872 39.60 -1.37 -31.46
C TYR A 872 40.50 -2.23 -32.34
N GLY A 873 40.44 -3.54 -32.23
CA GLY A 873 41.15 -4.49 -33.11
C GLY A 873 40.62 -4.42 -34.54
N LEU A 874 39.28 -4.44 -34.71
CA LEU A 874 38.62 -4.26 -36.01
C LEU A 874 38.95 -2.93 -36.67
N SER A 875 39.00 -1.84 -35.88
CA SER A 875 39.38 -0.52 -36.39
C SER A 875 40.83 -0.51 -36.89
N ALA A 876 41.74 -1.18 -36.16
CA ALA A 876 43.15 -1.31 -36.59
C ALA A 876 43.29 -2.15 -37.88
N LEU A 877 42.55 -3.25 -37.97
CA LEU A 877 42.50 -4.11 -39.16
C LEU A 877 41.91 -3.35 -40.35
N ALA A 878 40.77 -2.67 -40.17
CA ALA A 878 40.15 -1.90 -41.22
C ALA A 878 41.08 -0.82 -41.81
N LYS A 879 41.83 -0.14 -40.96
CA LYS A 879 42.81 0.84 -41.42
C LYS A 879 43.95 0.20 -42.24
N THR A 880 44.34 -1.01 -41.89
CA THR A 880 45.31 -1.80 -42.67
C THR A 880 44.74 -2.22 -44.02
N GLN A 881 43.47 -2.67 -44.02
CA GLN A 881 42.70 -3.05 -45.23
C GLN A 881 42.52 -1.87 -46.20
N VAL A 882 42.25 -0.67 -45.68
CA VAL A 882 42.16 0.57 -46.55
C VAL A 882 43.50 0.73 -47.30
N ARG A 883 44.66 0.55 -46.64
CA ARG A 883 45.97 0.65 -47.32
C ARG A 883 46.29 -0.50 -48.28
N LEU A 884 45.72 -1.69 -48.02
CA LEU A 884 45.77 -2.85 -48.89
C LEU A 884 44.74 -2.79 -50.02
N ARG A 885 43.92 -1.71 -50.12
CA ARG A 885 42.84 -1.52 -51.04
C ARG A 885 41.71 -2.56 -50.96
N GLN A 886 41.55 -3.15 -49.80
CA GLN A 886 40.44 -4.10 -49.49
C GLN A 886 39.21 -3.32 -48.99
N PHE A 887 38.64 -2.42 -49.82
CA PHE A 887 37.70 -1.40 -49.39
C PHE A 887 36.40 -1.98 -48.81
N ASP A 888 35.83 -3.03 -49.45
CA ASP A 888 34.60 -3.64 -48.97
C ASP A 888 34.71 -4.27 -47.60
N ALA A 889 35.83 -4.89 -47.30
CA ALA A 889 36.11 -5.48 -45.98
C ALA A 889 36.26 -4.38 -44.94
N ALA A 890 37.06 -3.34 -45.24
CA ALA A 890 37.27 -2.21 -44.37
C ALA A 890 35.96 -1.46 -44.07
N GLY A 891 35.09 -1.26 -45.07
CA GLY A 891 33.80 -0.59 -44.91
C GLY A 891 32.84 -1.34 -43.96
N ARG A 892 32.77 -2.67 -44.09
CA ARG A 892 31.93 -3.50 -43.18
C ARG A 892 32.46 -3.43 -41.73
N ALA A 893 33.77 -3.60 -41.56
CA ALA A 893 34.36 -3.55 -40.23
C ALA A 893 34.18 -2.18 -39.56
N LEU A 894 34.37 -1.07 -40.31
CA LEU A 894 34.20 0.27 -39.75
C LEU A 894 32.73 0.61 -39.42
N ALA A 895 31.76 0.10 -40.17
CA ALA A 895 30.33 0.27 -39.87
C ALA A 895 29.98 -0.45 -38.57
N GLU A 896 30.51 -1.66 -38.37
CA GLU A 896 30.34 -2.39 -37.11
C GLU A 896 31.00 -1.65 -35.93
N VAL A 897 32.23 -1.21 -36.07
CA VAL A 897 32.92 -0.44 -35.04
C VAL A 897 32.21 0.86 -34.69
N LEU A 898 31.71 1.61 -35.69
CA LEU A 898 30.97 2.85 -35.44
C LEU A 898 29.70 2.61 -34.64
N THR A 899 29.03 1.51 -34.92
CA THR A 899 27.83 1.10 -34.15
C THR A 899 28.22 0.80 -32.70
N VAL A 900 29.25 0.03 -32.46
CA VAL A 900 29.71 -0.33 -31.12
C VAL A 900 30.19 0.89 -30.33
N THR A 901 31.02 1.76 -30.92
CA THR A 901 31.58 2.92 -30.23
C THR A 901 30.48 3.93 -29.85
N ARG A 902 29.44 4.13 -30.73
CA ARG A 902 28.29 4.97 -30.42
C ARG A 902 27.41 4.35 -29.29
N MET A 903 27.19 3.06 -29.35
CA MET A 903 26.44 2.34 -28.31
C MET A 903 27.11 2.47 -26.96
N LEU A 904 28.45 2.44 -26.92
CA LEU A 904 29.26 2.54 -25.72
C LEU A 904 29.58 3.97 -25.29
N ASN A 905 29.12 4.95 -26.07
CA ASN A 905 29.48 6.36 -25.88
C ASN A 905 31.03 6.60 -25.84
N ASP A 906 31.78 5.77 -26.57
CA ASP A 906 33.23 5.88 -26.72
C ASP A 906 33.56 6.93 -27.79
N ARG A 907 33.71 8.17 -27.37
CA ARG A 907 34.01 9.31 -28.25
C ARG A 907 35.35 9.22 -28.94
N TRP A 908 36.32 8.65 -28.26
CA TRP A 908 37.64 8.41 -28.83
C TRP A 908 37.59 7.42 -30.01
N GLY A 909 36.99 6.25 -29.78
CA GLY A 909 36.78 5.23 -30.80
C GLY A 909 35.91 5.71 -31.96
N GLU A 910 34.88 6.52 -31.68
CA GLU A 910 34.02 7.15 -32.72
C GLU A 910 34.84 8.10 -33.60
N ALA A 911 35.61 9.01 -32.98
CA ALA A 911 36.43 9.96 -33.72
C ALA A 911 37.52 9.28 -34.60
N TRP A 912 38.15 8.22 -34.04
CA TRP A 912 39.12 7.39 -34.80
C TRP A 912 38.44 6.69 -35.98
N THR A 913 37.27 6.09 -35.75
CA THR A 913 36.51 5.39 -36.79
C THR A 913 36.05 6.29 -37.89
N LEU A 914 35.51 7.47 -37.55
CA LEU A 914 35.12 8.49 -38.54
C LEU A 914 36.31 8.96 -39.36
N ARG A 915 37.48 9.17 -38.76
CA ARG A 915 38.70 9.49 -39.49
C ARG A 915 39.07 8.40 -40.49
N THR A 916 39.05 7.12 -40.08
CA THR A 916 39.39 5.99 -40.95
C THR A 916 38.36 5.79 -42.06
N LEU A 917 37.07 6.03 -41.80
CA LEU A 917 36.04 6.09 -42.84
C LEU A 917 36.27 7.24 -43.82
N GLY A 918 36.77 8.41 -43.36
CA GLY A 918 37.16 9.51 -44.20
C GLY A 918 38.34 9.13 -45.12
N GLU A 919 39.36 8.42 -44.62
CA GLU A 919 40.46 7.86 -45.37
C GLU A 919 39.99 6.84 -46.44
N LEU A 920 38.99 6.00 -46.08
CA LEU A 920 38.39 5.03 -47.00
C LEU A 920 37.65 5.76 -48.13
N ASP A 921 36.80 6.75 -47.79
CA ASP A 921 36.05 7.53 -48.80
C ASP A 921 36.98 8.29 -49.74
N LEU A 922 38.08 8.84 -49.23
CA LEU A 922 39.10 9.48 -50.04
C LEU A 922 39.72 8.48 -51.05
N ALA A 923 40.08 7.27 -50.56
CA ALA A 923 40.66 6.22 -51.37
C ALA A 923 39.73 5.69 -52.47
N GLU A 924 38.40 5.77 -52.26
CA GLU A 924 37.38 5.40 -53.22
C GLU A 924 36.90 6.58 -54.09
N GLY A 925 37.45 7.80 -53.89
CA GLY A 925 37.11 8.98 -54.66
C GLY A 925 35.79 9.66 -54.20
N ARG A 926 35.23 9.33 -53.08
CA ARG A 926 34.02 9.95 -52.53
C ARG A 926 34.35 11.22 -51.71
N LEU A 927 34.87 12.24 -52.39
CA LEU A 927 35.54 13.40 -51.77
C LEU A 927 34.64 14.18 -50.79
N TYR A 928 33.37 14.41 -51.09
CA TYR A 928 32.46 15.13 -50.18
C TYR A 928 32.12 14.35 -48.93
N GLN A 929 31.98 13.03 -49.04
CA GLN A 929 31.75 12.14 -47.90
C GLN A 929 33.00 12.09 -47.00
N ALA A 930 34.16 11.97 -47.61
CA ALA A 930 35.46 12.03 -46.93
C ALA A 930 35.57 13.33 -46.11
N LYS A 931 35.25 14.49 -46.74
CA LYS A 931 35.28 15.78 -46.06
C LYS A 931 34.36 15.80 -44.87
N SER A 932 33.08 15.41 -45.01
CA SER A 932 32.10 15.42 -43.94
C SER A 932 32.55 14.57 -42.74
N ARG A 933 33.01 13.35 -42.98
CA ARG A 933 33.47 12.43 -41.89
C ARG A 933 34.72 12.93 -41.18
N LEU A 934 35.65 13.52 -41.93
CA LEU A 934 36.86 14.08 -41.32
C LEU A 934 36.56 15.34 -40.51
N GLU A 935 35.59 16.17 -40.95
CA GLU A 935 35.14 17.33 -40.19
C GLU A 935 34.41 16.92 -38.91
N GLU A 936 33.55 15.86 -38.94
CA GLU A 936 32.94 15.27 -37.74
C GLU A 936 34.03 14.75 -36.76
N SER A 937 34.98 14.00 -37.26
CA SER A 937 36.13 13.51 -36.45
C SER A 937 36.94 14.69 -35.84
N MET A 938 37.13 15.77 -36.60
CA MET A 938 37.81 16.99 -36.13
C MET A 938 37.05 17.64 -34.95
N ALA A 939 35.74 17.72 -35.04
CA ALA A 939 34.93 18.29 -33.98
C ALA A 939 35.07 17.47 -32.68
N LEU A 940 35.01 16.13 -32.78
CA LEU A 940 35.24 15.24 -31.64
C LEU A 940 36.63 15.40 -31.03
N TRP A 941 37.71 15.41 -31.85
CA TRP A 941 39.08 15.62 -31.38
C TRP A 941 39.25 16.96 -30.68
N GLY A 942 38.53 17.99 -31.14
CA GLY A 942 38.50 19.32 -30.50
C GLY A 942 37.91 19.25 -29.07
N THR A 943 36.81 18.53 -28.88
CA THR A 943 36.24 18.33 -27.54
C THR A 943 37.11 17.49 -26.63
N LEU A 944 37.81 16.49 -27.19
CA LEU A 944 38.71 15.57 -26.49
C LEU A 944 40.09 16.18 -26.20
N ARG A 945 40.40 17.34 -26.74
CA ARG A 945 41.69 18.02 -26.65
C ARG A 945 42.90 17.12 -27.07
N ALA A 946 42.62 16.22 -28.00
CA ALA A 946 43.61 15.25 -28.49
C ALA A 946 44.42 15.86 -29.66
N ALA A 947 45.44 16.64 -29.36
CA ALA A 947 46.20 17.45 -30.31
C ALA A 947 46.79 16.65 -31.49
N LEU A 948 47.47 15.52 -31.24
CA LEU A 948 48.06 14.68 -32.29
C LEU A 948 47.02 14.01 -33.17
N SER A 949 45.91 13.50 -32.61
CA SER A 949 44.83 12.87 -33.34
C SER A 949 44.13 13.89 -34.25
N ARG A 950 43.94 15.11 -33.73
CA ARG A 950 43.37 16.25 -34.50
C ARG A 950 44.32 16.62 -35.64
N ALA A 951 45.64 16.73 -35.41
CA ALA A 951 46.63 17.06 -36.43
C ALA A 951 46.68 15.98 -37.54
N ARG A 952 46.56 14.70 -37.16
CA ARG A 952 46.51 13.59 -38.13
C ARG A 952 45.27 13.67 -38.99
N THR A 953 44.10 14.12 -38.44
CA THR A 953 42.86 14.31 -39.19
C THR A 953 42.95 15.55 -40.11
N LEU A 954 43.61 16.63 -39.64
CA LEU A 954 43.91 17.79 -40.48
C LEU A 954 44.79 17.45 -41.67
N ARG A 955 45.80 16.62 -41.49
CA ARG A 955 46.65 16.11 -42.59
C ARG A 955 45.80 15.35 -43.61
N ASP A 956 44.89 14.46 -43.17
CA ASP A 956 44.05 13.67 -44.04
C ASP A 956 43.02 14.59 -44.75
N LEU A 957 42.48 15.61 -44.07
CA LEU A 957 41.59 16.60 -44.64
C LEU A 957 42.28 17.51 -45.69
N ALA A 958 43.55 17.82 -45.48
CA ALA A 958 44.34 18.56 -46.50
C ALA A 958 44.42 17.79 -47.83
N GLN A 959 44.56 16.47 -47.83
CA GLN A 959 44.50 15.64 -49.03
C GLN A 959 43.15 15.68 -49.72
N VAL A 960 42.04 15.77 -48.95
CA VAL A 960 40.70 15.89 -49.51
C VAL A 960 40.50 17.25 -50.11
N TYR A 961 41.00 18.33 -49.52
CA TYR A 961 40.93 19.69 -50.10
C TYR A 961 41.73 19.78 -51.39
N GLU A 962 42.92 19.16 -51.44
CA GLU A 962 43.70 19.07 -52.69
C GLU A 962 42.91 18.36 -53.79
N ALA A 963 42.29 17.22 -53.46
CA ALA A 963 41.52 16.45 -54.42
C ALA A 963 40.24 17.21 -54.92
N LEU A 964 39.71 18.12 -54.11
CA LEU A 964 38.58 19.01 -54.43
C LEU A 964 39.05 20.28 -55.18
N GLY A 965 40.36 20.55 -55.33
CA GLY A 965 40.91 21.74 -55.95
C GLY A 965 40.93 22.98 -55.08
N ASP A 966 40.81 22.85 -53.76
CA ASP A 966 40.89 23.95 -52.76
C ASP A 966 42.33 23.97 -52.15
N ASP A 967 43.27 24.44 -52.99
CA ASP A 967 44.70 24.49 -52.62
C ASP A 967 44.96 25.39 -51.39
N ALA A 968 44.16 26.43 -51.17
CA ALA A 968 44.31 27.36 -50.05
C ALA A 968 43.94 26.70 -48.74
N ALA A 969 42.79 26.01 -48.67
CA ALA A 969 42.41 25.23 -47.50
C ALA A 969 43.38 24.09 -47.23
N ALA A 970 43.84 23.40 -48.26
CA ALA A 970 44.81 22.34 -48.17
C ALA A 970 46.15 22.81 -47.56
N ALA A 971 46.71 23.91 -48.01
CA ALA A 971 47.93 24.50 -47.50
C ALA A 971 47.77 24.94 -46.02
N THR A 972 46.65 25.52 -45.65
CA THR A 972 46.34 25.92 -44.26
C THR A 972 46.27 24.72 -43.32
N ALA A 973 45.48 23.67 -43.68
CA ALA A 973 45.35 22.45 -42.89
C ALA A 973 46.66 21.71 -42.72
N ARG A 974 47.44 21.67 -43.80
CA ARG A 974 48.81 21.06 -43.78
C ARG A 974 49.76 21.79 -42.86
N ALA A 975 49.78 23.13 -42.90
CA ALA A 975 50.64 23.95 -42.07
C ALA A 975 50.29 23.79 -40.57
N GLU A 976 48.98 23.82 -40.21
CA GLU A 976 48.53 23.63 -38.86
C GLU A 976 48.90 22.21 -38.34
N ALA A 977 48.69 21.17 -39.15
CA ALA A 977 49.07 19.82 -38.79
C ALA A 977 50.56 19.66 -38.54
N LEU A 978 51.40 20.22 -39.46
CA LEU A 978 52.84 20.17 -39.37
C LEU A 978 53.40 20.87 -38.13
N GLU A 979 52.88 22.04 -37.80
CA GLU A 979 53.26 22.75 -36.58
C GLU A 979 52.89 21.97 -35.30
N THR A 980 51.74 21.32 -35.28
CA THR A 980 51.34 20.44 -34.16
C THR A 980 52.31 19.26 -34.07
N PHE A 981 52.63 18.57 -35.16
CA PHE A 981 53.58 17.47 -35.16
C PHE A 981 54.95 17.89 -34.68
N ARG A 982 55.41 19.08 -35.04
CA ARG A 982 56.69 19.67 -34.60
C ARG A 982 56.67 19.91 -33.07
N LEU A 983 55.58 20.53 -32.54
CA LEU A 983 55.47 20.83 -31.11
C LEU A 983 55.44 19.58 -30.21
N HIS A 984 54.88 18.50 -30.73
CA HIS A 984 54.74 17.24 -29.97
C HIS A 984 55.81 16.18 -30.31
N GLU A 985 56.87 16.54 -31.06
CA GLU A 985 57.94 15.63 -31.49
C GLU A 985 57.44 14.32 -32.14
N ALA A 986 56.31 14.43 -32.91
CA ALA A 986 55.71 13.28 -33.53
C ALA A 986 56.45 12.91 -34.84
N ARG A 987 56.50 11.63 -35.16
CA ARG A 987 57.14 11.09 -36.37
C ARG A 987 56.66 11.73 -37.66
N GLU A 988 55.42 12.08 -37.73
CA GLU A 988 54.79 12.71 -38.91
C GLU A 988 55.47 14.01 -39.34
N TYR A 989 56.15 14.74 -38.39
CA TYR A 989 56.92 15.91 -38.72
C TYR A 989 58.08 15.57 -39.68
N HIS A 990 58.83 14.51 -39.39
CA HIS A 990 59.92 14.06 -40.24
C HIS A 990 59.44 13.35 -41.51
N GLU A 991 58.32 12.56 -41.40
CA GLU A 991 57.74 11.84 -42.57
C GLU A 991 57.23 12.83 -43.65
N LEU A 992 56.72 14.00 -43.24
CA LEU A 992 56.26 15.03 -44.15
C LEU A 992 57.34 16.02 -44.62
N GLY A 993 58.60 15.78 -44.34
CA GLY A 993 59.76 16.56 -44.81
C GLY A 993 60.00 17.87 -44.03
N GLY A 994 59.60 17.94 -42.76
CA GLY A 994 59.99 19.02 -41.86
C GLY A 994 61.52 18.93 -41.59
N GLN A 995 62.26 19.93 -42.05
CA GLN A 995 63.67 20.15 -41.73
C GLN A 995 63.83 21.14 -40.58
#